data_d87a3360ecc0b2ce84907cddc640ce4d
#
_entry.id   d87a3360ecc0b2ce84907cddc640ce4d
#
_cell.length_a   1.000
_cell.length_b   1.000
_cell.length_c   1.000
_cell.angle_alpha   90.00
_cell.angle_beta   90.00
_cell.angle_gamma   90.00
#
_symmetry.space_group_name_H-M   'P 1'
#
loop_
_entity.id
_entity.type
_entity.pdbx_description
1 polymer ?
#
loop_
_entity_poly.entity_id
_entity_poly.type
_entity_poly.pdbx_seq_one_letter_code
_entity_poly.pdbx_strand_id
1 'polypeptide(L)'
;MSHVARPRAAVLALAIAAATGALAFTAAPVHAQQADVDIAHESFTLPNGLKVIVHTDRKAPVVAVNLWYHVGSKDEPRGRTGFAHLFEHLMFNGTENYRGEYFTPFELVGATDMNGTTNTDRTNYFQNVPTTALDLALWMESDRMGHMLGAIDQKTLDEQRGVVQNEKRQGENQPYGQVWTKLNEALYPDGHPYHHSVIGSMAALNAASLEDVKTWFRAWYGPNNAVLVLAGDIDVATAREKVAQYFGHIPAGPDMAQPAVDVAKRPADTREVMQDNVPQARIYRAWNVAPTNTVDIDRLHVLARVLGGSDTSRLEKRLVHEDKLVDSVSAAVSESQLGSNFLVVATVKDGVDPAKVEAIVDEELEQLLAEGPTAEEVAQAKTVIRAGFIRGIERIGGFGGKADALAACEIYADDPGCFRATLDNVAAVTPAQLQAAGREWLGDGDHTLVVQPGERTPLAEDEAVDPAPLALPAVDARYATTESTVDRSAGPPMPEEFPELKFPELQRATLSNGTQVILAERNAVPVVQMSLLLDGGYKADALGGHKLGTSSFAMSMLDEGAADYSALEFAGRAEALGAELGAGASLDGGSAYLSALKDQVDPSLALFADMLRRPTFSEAEIERVKATWIAGIKQEKARPNSAALRVMPPLLYGEGHAYAMPFSGSGTEASIASLTRDDLLAYHRTWVRPENATLVVVGDTTLNEIVPLLEKHLGDWTGEGKPATTGEVVDVERPSAPRVFLIDQPGAVQANIFVGQLVPSTASDDATEFEFANTVLGGQFSSRLNMNLREDKHWAYGSYSFAPDALGQRPWLAFAPVQIDKTAESMAELRREITEYAAGTTPPTEEEVAKVRANEIRSLPGAYETGSAVRGTISSMVRYDRPDDYVARRKAEIEALTPAQVAQAATTIDPDALTWVVVGDLDQIEVPVRSLDLGTVQVLDADGRPVAASAAASTEGGDAK
;
A
#
# COMPACT_ATOMS: atom_id res chain seq x y z
N MET A 1 -14.40 -2.86 96.97
CA MET A 1 -13.21 -3.69 96.79
C MET A 1 -13.38 -4.33 95.42
N SER A 2 -12.71 -3.80 94.48
CA SER A 2 -11.72 -4.29 93.59
C SER A 2 -12.26 -5.33 92.59
N HIS A 3 -12.26 -4.81 91.41
CA HIS A 3 -11.64 -5.32 90.15
C HIS A 3 -12.13 -6.67 89.60
N VAL A 4 -12.68 -6.66 88.46
CA VAL A 4 -11.97 -6.96 87.18
C VAL A 4 -12.83 -6.54 85.99
N ALA A 5 -12.29 -5.59 85.22
CA ALA A 5 -12.85 -5.19 83.94
C ALA A 5 -11.88 -5.58 82.83
N ARG A 6 -12.46 -6.08 81.72
CA ARG A 6 -11.90 -6.14 80.38
C ARG A 6 -10.95 -7.30 80.05
N PRO A 7 -11.28 -8.16 79.10
CA PRO A 7 -10.82 -7.95 77.76
C PRO A 7 -11.84 -8.45 76.67
N ARG A 8 -12.81 -7.63 76.29
CA ARG A 8 -13.69 -7.96 75.19
C ARG A 8 -13.62 -6.92 74.03
N ALA A 9 -13.05 -5.73 74.25
CA ALA A 9 -12.92 -4.70 73.23
C ALA A 9 -11.71 -4.86 72.28
N ALA A 10 -10.60 -5.48 72.77
CA ALA A 10 -9.37 -5.66 72.02
C ALA A 10 -9.51 -6.81 70.95
N VAL A 11 -10.36 -7.81 71.20
CA VAL A 11 -10.56 -8.93 70.24
C VAL A 11 -11.49 -8.49 69.11
N LEU A 12 -12.42 -7.57 69.35
CA LEU A 12 -13.33 -7.06 68.34
C LEU A 12 -12.63 -6.05 67.38
N ALA A 13 -11.67 -5.26 67.89
CA ALA A 13 -10.87 -4.34 67.08
C ALA A 13 -9.85 -5.09 66.17
N LEU A 14 -9.32 -6.23 66.63
CA LEU A 14 -8.46 -7.07 65.79
C LEU A 14 -9.25 -7.85 64.72
N ALA A 15 -10.46 -8.25 65.00
CA ALA A 15 -11.33 -8.91 64.02
C ALA A 15 -11.85 -7.93 62.93
N ILE A 16 -12.10 -6.67 63.26
CA ILE A 16 -12.49 -5.64 62.29
C ILE A 16 -11.29 -5.17 61.45
N ALA A 17 -10.09 -5.09 62.03
CA ALA A 17 -8.86 -4.80 61.25
C ALA A 17 -8.45 -5.94 60.33
N ALA A 18 -8.73 -7.23 60.71
CA ALA A 18 -8.48 -8.38 59.84
C ALA A 18 -9.54 -8.53 58.75
N ALA A 19 -10.80 -8.12 58.97
CA ALA A 19 -11.87 -8.15 57.98
C ALA A 19 -11.74 -7.00 56.97
N THR A 20 -11.25 -5.81 57.36
CA THR A 20 -10.97 -4.70 56.43
C THR A 20 -9.66 -4.87 55.67
N GLY A 21 -8.68 -5.59 56.18
CA GLY A 21 -7.46 -5.97 55.47
C GLY A 21 -7.68 -7.10 54.43
N ALA A 22 -8.67 -7.96 54.63
CA ALA A 22 -9.01 -9.04 53.69
C ALA A 22 -9.88 -8.56 52.52
N LEU A 23 -10.55 -7.41 52.62
CA LEU A 23 -11.35 -6.81 51.54
C LEU A 23 -10.52 -5.89 50.64
N ALA A 24 -9.30 -5.54 51.00
CA ALA A 24 -8.39 -4.74 50.16
C ALA A 24 -7.45 -5.58 49.26
N PHE A 25 -7.51 -6.94 49.33
CA PHE A 25 -6.66 -7.84 48.56
C PHE A 25 -7.39 -8.70 47.51
N THR A 26 -8.63 -8.34 47.16
CA THR A 26 -9.37 -9.07 46.11
C THR A 26 -9.69 -8.22 44.86
N ALA A 27 -9.00 -7.13 44.66
CA ALA A 27 -8.87 -6.57 43.31
C ALA A 27 -7.53 -7.05 42.70
N ALA A 28 -7.37 -8.36 42.49
CA ALA A 28 -6.50 -8.82 41.44
C ALA A 28 -7.10 -8.22 40.16
N PRO A 29 -6.31 -7.56 39.31
CA PRO A 29 -6.79 -7.26 37.98
C PRO A 29 -7.20 -8.61 37.38
N VAL A 30 -8.45 -8.71 36.96
CA VAL A 30 -8.88 -9.73 36.03
C VAL A 30 -8.04 -9.42 34.80
N HIS A 31 -6.93 -10.10 34.66
CA HIS A 31 -6.30 -10.23 33.36
C HIS A 31 -7.40 -10.96 32.55
N ALA A 32 -8.13 -10.22 31.76
CA ALA A 32 -8.87 -10.80 30.66
C ALA A 32 -7.85 -11.72 29.97
N GLN A 33 -8.17 -13.00 29.88
CA GLN A 33 -7.34 -13.94 29.15
C GLN A 33 -7.21 -13.36 27.76
N GLN A 34 -6.02 -12.79 27.46
CA GLN A 34 -5.71 -12.29 26.13
C GLN A 34 -5.95 -13.45 25.20
N ALA A 35 -6.85 -13.30 24.24
CA ALA A 35 -7.06 -14.32 23.22
C ALA A 35 -5.69 -14.65 22.62
N ASP A 36 -5.30 -15.92 22.68
CA ASP A 36 -4.07 -16.41 22.06
C ASP A 36 -4.18 -16.15 20.56
N VAL A 37 -3.37 -15.20 20.09
CA VAL A 37 -3.30 -14.87 18.65
C VAL A 37 -2.34 -15.85 18.03
N ASP A 38 -2.87 -16.83 17.29
CA ASP A 38 -2.09 -17.90 16.71
C ASP A 38 -2.43 -18.13 15.22
N ILE A 39 -1.43 -18.49 14.44
CA ILE A 39 -1.59 -19.01 13.07
C ILE A 39 -1.32 -20.52 13.15
N ALA A 40 -2.36 -21.29 13.47
CA ALA A 40 -2.26 -22.75 13.56
C ALA A 40 -1.88 -23.34 12.19
N HIS A 41 -0.85 -24.16 12.16
CA HIS A 41 -0.35 -24.76 10.92
C HIS A 41 0.17 -26.17 11.12
N GLU A 42 0.25 -26.89 10.01
CA GLU A 42 0.95 -28.16 9.93
C GLU A 42 1.96 -28.11 8.77
N SER A 43 3.07 -28.80 8.87
CA SER A 43 4.10 -28.83 7.84
C SER A 43 4.50 -30.25 7.45
N PHE A 44 5.01 -30.39 6.23
CA PHE A 44 5.62 -31.62 5.74
C PHE A 44 6.63 -31.30 4.62
N THR A 45 7.54 -32.23 4.35
CA THR A 45 8.52 -32.11 3.27
C THR A 45 8.35 -33.21 2.26
N LEU A 46 8.35 -32.89 0.97
CA LEU A 46 8.35 -33.88 -0.11
C LEU A 46 9.73 -34.56 -0.23
N PRO A 47 9.81 -35.75 -0.85
CA PRO A 47 11.08 -36.45 -1.07
C PRO A 47 12.12 -35.64 -1.87
N ASN A 48 11.69 -34.71 -2.73
CA ASN A 48 12.56 -33.80 -3.49
C ASN A 48 13.01 -32.56 -2.73
N GLY A 49 12.64 -32.44 -1.45
CA GLY A 49 13.08 -31.37 -0.56
C GLY A 49 12.11 -30.20 -0.44
N LEU A 50 11.02 -30.12 -1.22
CA LEU A 50 10.04 -29.03 -1.09
C LEU A 50 9.38 -29.06 0.29
N LYS A 51 9.56 -27.99 1.06
CA LYS A 51 8.87 -27.76 2.33
C LYS A 51 7.47 -27.22 2.06
N VAL A 52 6.48 -27.74 2.75
CA VAL A 52 5.07 -27.33 2.59
C VAL A 52 4.46 -27.01 3.96
N ILE A 53 3.82 -25.87 4.06
CA ILE A 53 3.11 -25.42 5.26
C ILE A 53 1.64 -25.22 4.90
N VAL A 54 0.75 -25.72 5.75
CA VAL A 54 -0.70 -25.64 5.55
C VAL A 54 -1.35 -24.95 6.75
N HIS A 55 -2.09 -23.88 6.49
CA HIS A 55 -2.94 -23.20 7.44
C HIS A 55 -4.41 -23.28 7.00
N THR A 56 -5.24 -23.94 7.79
CA THR A 56 -6.69 -24.08 7.50
C THR A 56 -7.47 -22.90 8.05
N ASP A 57 -8.06 -22.08 7.15
CA ASP A 57 -8.96 -20.98 7.47
C ASP A 57 -10.17 -20.99 6.54
N ARG A 58 -11.36 -21.29 7.07
CA ARG A 58 -12.59 -21.48 6.29
C ARG A 58 -13.52 -20.28 6.24
N LYS A 59 -12.99 -19.06 6.51
CA LYS A 59 -13.79 -17.83 6.50
C LYS A 59 -14.28 -17.42 5.10
N ALA A 60 -13.55 -17.84 4.06
CA ALA A 60 -13.89 -17.65 2.65
C ALA A 60 -13.48 -18.88 1.85
N PRO A 61 -14.19 -19.24 0.76
CA PRO A 61 -13.88 -20.41 -0.05
C PRO A 61 -12.71 -20.13 -1.02
N VAL A 62 -11.59 -19.70 -0.50
CA VAL A 62 -10.37 -19.38 -1.23
C VAL A 62 -9.15 -20.00 -0.57
N VAL A 63 -8.10 -20.22 -1.36
CA VAL A 63 -6.79 -20.70 -0.91
C VAL A 63 -5.72 -19.76 -1.41
N ALA A 64 -4.92 -19.22 -0.50
CA ALA A 64 -3.67 -18.54 -0.83
C ALA A 64 -2.59 -19.59 -1.16
N VAL A 65 -1.99 -19.47 -2.31
CA VAL A 65 -0.83 -20.26 -2.76
C VAL A 65 0.35 -19.29 -2.80
N ASN A 66 1.31 -19.47 -1.89
CA ASN A 66 2.47 -18.59 -1.75
C ASN A 66 3.76 -19.42 -1.79
N LEU A 67 4.55 -19.22 -2.83
CA LEU A 67 5.78 -19.96 -3.08
C LEU A 67 6.98 -19.04 -2.93
N TRP A 68 7.82 -19.30 -1.93
CA TRP A 68 9.04 -18.58 -1.62
C TRP A 68 10.28 -19.36 -2.04
N TYR A 69 11.19 -18.69 -2.74
CA TYR A 69 12.53 -19.20 -3.03
C TYR A 69 13.56 -18.44 -2.19
N HIS A 70 14.45 -19.16 -1.52
CA HIS A 70 15.51 -18.56 -0.71
C HIS A 70 16.67 -18.08 -1.61
N VAL A 71 16.37 -17.11 -2.44
CA VAL A 71 17.29 -16.44 -3.37
C VAL A 71 16.85 -15.01 -3.59
N GLY A 72 17.76 -14.06 -3.44
CA GLY A 72 17.52 -12.64 -3.65
C GLY A 72 18.74 -11.96 -4.26
N SER A 73 18.79 -10.63 -4.22
CA SER A 73 19.90 -9.91 -4.81
C SER A 73 21.25 -10.17 -4.12
N LYS A 74 21.27 -10.63 -2.85
CA LYS A 74 22.49 -11.04 -2.14
C LYS A 74 23.26 -12.19 -2.80
N ASP A 75 22.56 -12.98 -3.61
CA ASP A 75 23.10 -14.18 -4.24
C ASP A 75 23.63 -13.90 -5.66
N GLU A 76 23.50 -12.65 -6.13
CA GLU A 76 23.89 -12.24 -7.48
C GLU A 76 25.40 -12.29 -7.71
N PRO A 77 25.85 -12.81 -8.88
CA PRO A 77 27.25 -12.74 -9.23
C PRO A 77 27.72 -11.28 -9.42
N ARG A 78 28.93 -10.99 -9.01
CA ARG A 78 29.53 -9.67 -9.22
C ARG A 78 29.43 -9.24 -10.70
N GLY A 79 28.94 -8.03 -10.96
CA GLY A 79 28.72 -7.48 -12.30
C GLY A 79 27.43 -7.95 -12.98
N ARG A 80 26.54 -8.61 -12.25
CA ARG A 80 25.19 -9.00 -12.67
C ARG A 80 24.15 -8.54 -11.69
N THR A 81 24.23 -7.29 -11.21
CA THR A 81 23.26 -6.70 -10.30
C THR A 81 21.90 -6.51 -10.98
N GLY A 82 20.81 -6.75 -10.26
CA GLY A 82 19.45 -6.74 -10.76
C GLY A 82 18.99 -8.08 -11.37
N PHE A 83 19.81 -9.13 -11.25
CA PHE A 83 19.57 -10.41 -11.91
C PHE A 83 18.43 -11.20 -11.27
N ALA A 84 18.34 -11.18 -9.94
CA ALA A 84 17.28 -11.84 -9.19
C ALA A 84 15.92 -11.22 -9.53
N HIS A 85 15.84 -9.89 -9.64
CA HIS A 85 14.64 -9.17 -10.01
C HIS A 85 14.27 -9.37 -11.51
N LEU A 86 15.24 -9.32 -12.42
CA LEU A 86 15.01 -9.67 -13.82
C LEU A 86 14.45 -11.09 -13.95
N PHE A 87 14.93 -12.02 -13.10
CA PHE A 87 14.44 -13.38 -13.11
C PHE A 87 13.01 -13.48 -12.58
N GLU A 88 12.64 -12.67 -11.57
CA GLU A 88 11.23 -12.54 -11.15
C GLU A 88 10.33 -12.23 -12.34
N HIS A 89 10.67 -11.24 -13.16
CA HIS A 89 9.91 -10.89 -14.36
C HIS A 89 9.84 -12.03 -15.39
N LEU A 90 10.96 -12.72 -15.61
CA LEU A 90 10.98 -13.89 -16.51
C LEU A 90 10.03 -14.99 -16.05
N MET A 91 9.81 -15.15 -14.76
CA MET A 91 8.89 -16.16 -14.20
C MET A 91 7.41 -15.88 -14.50
N PHE A 92 7.05 -14.67 -14.94
CA PHE A 92 5.71 -14.33 -15.40
C PHE A 92 5.50 -14.51 -16.91
N ASN A 93 6.55 -14.86 -17.63
CA ASN A 93 6.43 -15.25 -19.04
C ASN A 93 6.14 -16.76 -19.11
N GLY A 94 5.51 -17.23 -20.13
CA GLY A 94 5.07 -18.60 -20.28
C GLY A 94 6.11 -19.68 -19.95
N THR A 95 5.66 -20.91 -19.83
CA THR A 95 6.47 -22.12 -19.58
C THR A 95 6.56 -23.01 -20.82
N GLU A 96 7.19 -24.17 -20.69
CA GLU A 96 7.25 -25.16 -21.81
C GLU A 96 5.86 -25.69 -22.18
N ASN A 97 4.95 -25.80 -21.21
CA ASN A 97 3.61 -26.38 -21.41
C ASN A 97 2.50 -25.29 -21.49
N TYR A 98 2.81 -24.03 -21.13
CA TYR A 98 1.90 -22.90 -21.27
C TYR A 98 2.64 -21.70 -21.86
N ARG A 99 2.31 -21.30 -23.10
CA ARG A 99 2.98 -20.21 -23.83
C ARG A 99 2.22 -18.88 -23.81
N GLY A 100 1.13 -18.79 -23.07
CA GLY A 100 0.36 -17.57 -22.90
C GLY A 100 0.92 -16.66 -21.81
N GLU A 101 0.29 -15.52 -21.64
CA GLU A 101 0.55 -14.60 -20.53
C GLU A 101 0.17 -15.29 -19.21
N TYR A 102 1.05 -15.22 -18.21
CA TYR A 102 0.96 -16.03 -16.98
C TYR A 102 -0.28 -15.73 -16.13
N PHE A 103 -0.72 -14.48 -16.08
CA PHE A 103 -1.88 -14.07 -15.30
C PHE A 103 -3.23 -14.46 -15.92
N THR A 104 -3.28 -14.67 -17.25
CA THR A 104 -4.55 -14.97 -17.93
C THR A 104 -5.33 -16.16 -17.35
N PRO A 105 -4.74 -17.33 -17.07
CA PRO A 105 -5.49 -18.44 -16.42
C PRO A 105 -5.99 -18.07 -15.02
N PHE A 106 -5.24 -17.28 -14.29
CA PHE A 106 -5.63 -16.81 -12.96
C PHE A 106 -6.75 -15.78 -13.01
N GLU A 107 -6.72 -14.83 -13.96
CA GLU A 107 -7.84 -13.92 -14.23
C GLU A 107 -9.11 -14.70 -14.56
N LEU A 108 -9.01 -15.73 -15.41
CA LEU A 108 -10.14 -16.57 -15.79
C LEU A 108 -10.79 -17.32 -14.62
N VAL A 109 -10.05 -17.67 -13.60
CA VAL A 109 -10.60 -18.32 -12.40
C VAL A 109 -10.97 -17.36 -11.29
N GLY A 110 -10.72 -16.05 -11.48
CA GLY A 110 -11.02 -15.03 -10.47
C GLY A 110 -10.03 -15.02 -9.31
N ALA A 111 -8.76 -15.27 -9.56
CA ALA A 111 -7.72 -15.10 -8.57
C ALA A 111 -7.60 -13.64 -8.11
N THR A 112 -7.23 -13.45 -6.87
CA THR A 112 -6.95 -12.15 -6.25
C THR A 112 -5.52 -12.13 -5.70
N ASP A 113 -5.03 -10.94 -5.35
CA ASP A 113 -3.70 -10.75 -4.73
C ASP A 113 -2.55 -11.42 -5.51
N MET A 114 -2.63 -11.42 -6.84
CA MET A 114 -1.58 -12.01 -7.69
C MET A 114 -0.39 -11.09 -7.79
N ASN A 115 0.81 -11.58 -7.42
CA ASN A 115 2.05 -10.81 -7.54
C ASN A 115 3.30 -11.70 -7.43
N GLY A 116 4.45 -11.10 -7.70
CA GLY A 116 5.77 -11.57 -7.33
C GLY A 116 6.56 -10.45 -6.68
N THR A 117 7.54 -10.78 -5.86
CA THR A 117 8.44 -9.80 -5.26
C THR A 117 9.84 -10.37 -5.08
N THR A 118 10.84 -9.51 -5.25
CA THR A 118 12.24 -9.80 -4.94
C THR A 118 12.76 -8.78 -3.95
N ASN A 119 13.48 -9.25 -2.93
CA ASN A 119 14.25 -8.39 -2.05
C ASN A 119 15.71 -8.88 -2.01
N THR A 120 16.47 -8.40 -1.04
CA THR A 120 17.87 -8.81 -0.87
C THR A 120 18.03 -10.30 -0.57
N ASP A 121 17.04 -10.94 0.06
CA ASP A 121 17.19 -12.27 0.65
C ASP A 121 16.35 -13.37 0.00
N ARG A 122 15.23 -13.00 -0.65
CA ARG A 122 14.27 -13.97 -1.18
C ARG A 122 13.52 -13.43 -2.42
N THR A 123 12.95 -14.37 -3.20
CA THR A 123 11.99 -14.09 -4.27
C THR A 123 10.74 -14.92 -4.01
N ASN A 124 9.55 -14.34 -4.11
CA ASN A 124 8.30 -15.07 -3.94
C ASN A 124 7.27 -14.75 -5.01
N TYR A 125 6.30 -15.66 -5.14
CA TYR A 125 5.16 -15.56 -6.04
C TYR A 125 3.93 -16.03 -5.28
N PHE A 126 2.83 -15.29 -5.42
CA PHE A 126 1.61 -15.62 -4.70
C PHE A 126 0.35 -15.22 -5.45
N GLN A 127 -0.72 -15.93 -5.17
CA GLN A 127 -2.08 -15.65 -5.61
C GLN A 127 -3.08 -16.29 -4.65
N ASN A 128 -4.22 -15.65 -4.48
CA ASN A 128 -5.37 -16.26 -3.82
C ASN A 128 -6.33 -16.78 -4.89
N VAL A 129 -6.66 -18.06 -4.86
CA VAL A 129 -7.55 -18.68 -5.83
C VAL A 129 -8.80 -19.24 -5.18
N PRO A 130 -9.96 -19.26 -5.86
CA PRO A 130 -11.11 -20.06 -5.41
C PRO A 130 -10.68 -21.50 -5.13
N THR A 131 -11.28 -22.14 -4.11
CA THR A 131 -10.92 -23.52 -3.71
C THR A 131 -10.93 -24.51 -4.84
N THR A 132 -11.84 -24.36 -5.81
CA THR A 132 -11.95 -25.22 -7.00
C THR A 132 -10.83 -25.01 -8.02
N ALA A 133 -10.13 -23.89 -7.94
CA ALA A 133 -9.01 -23.54 -8.82
C ALA A 133 -7.63 -23.89 -8.23
N LEU A 134 -7.57 -24.61 -7.11
CA LEU A 134 -6.29 -24.99 -6.49
C LEU A 134 -5.44 -25.85 -7.42
N ASP A 135 -6.04 -26.77 -8.18
CA ASP A 135 -5.32 -27.60 -9.16
C ASP A 135 -4.65 -26.77 -10.25
N LEU A 136 -5.35 -25.72 -10.72
CA LEU A 136 -4.78 -24.77 -11.69
C LEU A 136 -3.56 -24.05 -11.08
N ALA A 137 -3.69 -23.52 -9.86
CA ALA A 137 -2.62 -22.79 -9.21
C ALA A 137 -1.38 -23.68 -8.98
N LEU A 138 -1.57 -24.90 -8.47
CA LEU A 138 -0.48 -25.86 -8.28
C LEU A 138 0.13 -26.32 -9.60
N TRP A 139 -0.68 -26.47 -10.64
CA TRP A 139 -0.20 -26.77 -11.99
C TRP A 139 0.72 -25.66 -12.52
N MET A 140 0.26 -24.40 -12.47
CA MET A 140 1.01 -23.23 -12.95
C MET A 140 2.32 -23.04 -12.17
N GLU A 141 2.26 -23.10 -10.84
CA GLU A 141 3.43 -22.97 -9.98
C GLU A 141 4.45 -24.09 -10.20
N SER A 142 3.98 -25.35 -10.31
CA SER A 142 4.88 -26.49 -10.57
C SER A 142 5.40 -26.52 -12.00
N ASP A 143 4.67 -25.94 -12.95
CA ASP A 143 5.14 -25.83 -14.33
C ASP A 143 6.28 -24.80 -14.44
N ARG A 144 6.14 -23.63 -13.83
CA ARG A 144 7.25 -22.67 -13.82
C ARG A 144 8.46 -23.14 -12.99
N MET A 145 8.26 -23.91 -11.90
CA MET A 145 9.38 -24.49 -11.14
C MET A 145 10.13 -25.57 -11.91
N GLY A 146 9.42 -26.43 -12.61
CA GLY A 146 9.98 -27.63 -13.26
C GLY A 146 10.18 -27.57 -14.75
N HIS A 147 9.48 -26.68 -15.46
CA HIS A 147 9.36 -26.70 -16.93
C HIS A 147 9.50 -25.30 -17.57
N MET A 148 10.39 -24.46 -17.02
CA MET A 148 10.55 -23.08 -17.52
C MET A 148 11.70 -22.93 -18.51
N LEU A 149 12.80 -23.67 -18.34
CA LEU A 149 14.06 -23.41 -19.06
C LEU A 149 13.95 -23.46 -20.58
N GLY A 150 13.08 -24.34 -21.13
CA GLY A 150 12.84 -24.46 -22.56
C GLY A 150 11.94 -23.33 -23.12
N ALA A 151 11.31 -22.54 -22.25
CA ALA A 151 10.48 -21.39 -22.64
C ALA A 151 11.26 -20.09 -22.76
N ILE A 152 12.35 -19.94 -22.01
CA ILE A 152 13.15 -18.72 -22.02
C ILE A 152 14.06 -18.71 -23.25
N ASP A 153 13.82 -17.77 -24.16
CA ASP A 153 14.64 -17.50 -25.31
C ASP A 153 15.22 -16.06 -25.28
N GLN A 154 16.01 -15.71 -26.30
CA GLN A 154 16.63 -14.38 -26.35
C GLN A 154 15.61 -13.26 -26.48
N LYS A 155 14.51 -13.50 -27.19
CA LYS A 155 13.44 -12.51 -27.35
C LYS A 155 12.80 -12.18 -26.00
N THR A 156 12.37 -13.20 -25.26
CA THR A 156 11.78 -13.03 -23.92
C THR A 156 12.73 -12.33 -22.94
N LEU A 157 14.02 -12.67 -22.98
CA LEU A 157 15.02 -12.01 -22.16
C LEU A 157 15.15 -10.53 -22.49
N ASP A 158 15.21 -10.18 -23.79
CA ASP A 158 15.34 -8.79 -24.23
C ASP A 158 14.10 -7.97 -23.91
N GLU A 159 12.90 -8.55 -24.02
CA GLU A 159 11.63 -7.94 -23.65
C GLU A 159 11.59 -7.63 -22.14
N GLN A 160 11.83 -8.61 -21.29
CA GLN A 160 11.78 -8.41 -19.83
C GLN A 160 12.88 -7.49 -19.32
N ARG A 161 14.06 -7.50 -19.93
CA ARG A 161 15.10 -6.51 -19.67
C ARG A 161 14.59 -5.09 -19.91
N GLY A 162 13.87 -4.86 -21.00
CA GLY A 162 13.25 -3.56 -21.31
C GLY A 162 12.24 -3.12 -20.25
N VAL A 163 11.41 -4.04 -19.78
CA VAL A 163 10.42 -3.78 -18.72
C VAL A 163 11.10 -3.38 -17.41
N VAL A 164 12.10 -4.15 -16.94
CA VAL A 164 12.87 -3.86 -15.71
C VAL A 164 13.60 -2.52 -15.82
N GLN A 165 14.17 -2.20 -17.00
CA GLN A 165 14.81 -0.90 -17.22
C GLN A 165 13.81 0.27 -17.14
N ASN A 166 12.57 0.07 -17.62
CA ASN A 166 11.52 1.08 -17.51
C ASN A 166 11.07 1.28 -16.06
N GLU A 167 10.97 0.20 -15.30
CA GLU A 167 10.68 0.26 -13.87
C GLU A 167 11.78 1.03 -13.10
N LYS A 168 13.06 0.75 -13.36
CA LYS A 168 14.18 1.51 -12.81
C LYS A 168 14.07 3.00 -13.13
N ARG A 169 13.81 3.37 -14.40
CA ARG A 169 13.60 4.75 -14.81
C ARG A 169 12.43 5.40 -14.06
N GLN A 170 11.33 4.67 -13.91
CA GLN A 170 10.14 5.15 -13.18
C GLN A 170 10.46 5.43 -11.71
N GLY A 171 11.16 4.52 -11.04
CA GLY A 171 11.60 4.71 -9.66
C GLY A 171 12.54 5.91 -9.50
N GLU A 172 13.57 6.00 -10.33
CA GLU A 172 14.55 7.08 -10.29
C GLU A 172 13.97 8.44 -10.70
N ASN A 173 12.89 8.47 -11.49
CA ASN A 173 12.21 9.72 -11.87
C ASN A 173 11.41 10.35 -10.72
N GLN A 174 11.10 9.58 -9.65
CA GLN A 174 10.43 10.12 -8.47
C GLN A 174 11.37 11.01 -7.64
N PRO A 175 10.84 12.02 -6.92
CA PRO A 175 11.58 12.73 -5.90
C PRO A 175 12.18 11.75 -4.87
N TYR A 176 13.46 11.90 -4.54
CA TYR A 176 14.24 11.00 -3.66
C TYR A 176 14.44 9.58 -4.20
N GLY A 177 14.16 9.31 -5.46
CA GLY A 177 14.15 7.95 -6.05
C GLY A 177 15.51 7.24 -6.04
N GLN A 178 16.63 7.97 -5.92
CA GLN A 178 18.00 7.43 -5.93
C GLN A 178 18.56 7.12 -4.53
N VAL A 179 17.82 7.44 -3.47
CA VAL A 179 18.30 7.36 -2.07
C VAL A 179 18.72 5.96 -1.67
N TRP A 180 17.92 4.94 -1.98
CA TRP A 180 18.22 3.58 -1.55
C TRP A 180 19.48 3.00 -2.19
N THR A 181 19.75 3.32 -3.45
CA THR A 181 21.01 2.93 -4.11
C THR A 181 22.19 3.56 -3.38
N LYS A 182 22.11 4.88 -3.08
CA LYS A 182 23.16 5.60 -2.35
C LYS A 182 23.37 5.07 -0.94
N LEU A 183 22.30 4.77 -0.22
CA LEU A 183 22.40 4.22 1.13
C LEU A 183 23.04 2.84 1.12
N ASN A 184 22.69 1.94 0.20
CA ASN A 184 23.32 0.62 0.12
C ASN A 184 24.82 0.71 -0.17
N GLU A 185 25.23 1.56 -1.12
CA GLU A 185 26.64 1.83 -1.40
C GLU A 185 27.41 2.37 -0.17
N ALA A 186 26.76 3.24 0.62
CA ALA A 186 27.38 3.85 1.78
C ALA A 186 27.40 2.93 3.01
N LEU A 187 26.35 2.13 3.24
CA LEU A 187 26.21 1.27 4.41
C LEU A 187 27.02 -0.02 4.33
N TYR A 188 27.26 -0.52 3.13
CA TYR A 188 27.92 -1.81 2.94
C TYR A 188 29.23 -1.63 2.16
N PRO A 189 30.34 -2.30 2.58
CA PRO A 189 31.60 -2.23 1.85
C PRO A 189 31.52 -2.90 0.47
N ASP A 190 32.39 -2.49 -0.46
CA ASP A 190 32.49 -3.15 -1.77
C ASP A 190 32.67 -4.66 -1.60
N GLY A 191 31.90 -5.44 -2.35
CA GLY A 191 31.86 -6.89 -2.29
C GLY A 191 30.94 -7.47 -1.20
N HIS A 192 30.31 -6.65 -0.38
CA HIS A 192 29.25 -7.12 0.52
C HIS A 192 27.98 -7.45 -0.31
N PRO A 193 27.25 -8.55 -0.01
CA PRO A 193 26.06 -8.93 -0.76
C PRO A 193 24.96 -7.87 -0.85
N TYR A 194 24.89 -6.93 0.09
CA TYR A 194 23.89 -5.85 0.12
C TYR A 194 24.40 -4.50 -0.41
N HIS A 195 25.60 -4.44 -1.00
CA HIS A 195 26.18 -3.17 -1.47
C HIS A 195 25.41 -2.54 -2.65
N HIS A 196 24.65 -3.31 -3.40
CA HIS A 196 23.90 -2.85 -4.58
C HIS A 196 22.38 -2.88 -4.37
N SER A 197 21.65 -2.16 -5.22
CA SER A 197 20.18 -2.18 -5.21
C SER A 197 19.62 -3.46 -5.83
N VAL A 198 18.43 -3.88 -5.40
CA VAL A 198 17.71 -5.05 -5.95
C VAL A 198 17.41 -4.90 -7.44
N ILE A 199 17.08 -3.67 -7.89
CA ILE A 199 16.79 -3.40 -9.31
C ILE A 199 18.06 -3.43 -10.19
N GLY A 200 19.25 -3.31 -9.59
CA GLY A 200 20.54 -3.38 -10.27
C GLY A 200 20.89 -2.18 -11.14
N SER A 201 21.97 -2.32 -11.92
CA SER A 201 22.45 -1.29 -12.85
C SER A 201 21.98 -1.55 -14.29
N MET A 202 21.82 -0.48 -15.09
CA MET A 202 21.50 -0.61 -16.54
C MET A 202 22.57 -1.40 -17.29
N ALA A 203 23.84 -1.21 -16.90
CA ALA A 203 24.97 -1.90 -17.53
C ALA A 203 24.94 -3.40 -17.24
N ALA A 204 24.67 -3.81 -15.99
CA ALA A 204 24.59 -5.21 -15.59
C ALA A 204 23.37 -5.90 -16.23
N LEU A 205 22.21 -5.24 -16.27
CA LEU A 205 21.01 -5.74 -16.95
C LEU A 205 21.25 -5.96 -18.45
N ASN A 206 21.92 -5.02 -19.12
CA ASN A 206 22.28 -5.17 -20.53
C ASN A 206 23.27 -6.30 -20.79
N ALA A 207 24.16 -6.60 -19.86
CA ALA A 207 25.15 -7.65 -19.99
C ALA A 207 24.62 -9.06 -19.69
N ALA A 208 23.42 -9.18 -19.09
CA ALA A 208 22.79 -10.47 -18.78
C ALA A 208 22.59 -11.33 -20.05
N SER A 209 23.19 -12.51 -20.08
CA SER A 209 23.08 -13.46 -21.18
C SER A 209 22.03 -14.54 -20.90
N LEU A 210 21.54 -15.17 -21.96
CA LEU A 210 20.61 -16.30 -21.82
C LEU A 210 21.21 -17.49 -21.03
N GLU A 211 22.51 -17.75 -21.13
CA GLU A 211 23.15 -18.81 -20.36
C GLU A 211 23.30 -18.44 -18.88
N ASP A 212 23.55 -17.16 -18.55
CA ASP A 212 23.55 -16.69 -17.18
C ASP A 212 22.19 -16.95 -16.55
N VAL A 213 21.09 -16.57 -17.24
CA VAL A 213 19.70 -16.78 -16.79
C VAL A 213 19.43 -18.27 -16.53
N LYS A 214 19.81 -19.15 -17.46
CA LYS A 214 19.56 -20.59 -17.32
C LYS A 214 20.40 -21.22 -16.20
N THR A 215 21.61 -20.71 -15.99
CA THR A 215 22.49 -21.18 -14.90
C THR A 215 21.94 -20.74 -13.54
N TRP A 216 21.45 -19.51 -13.43
CA TRP A 216 20.79 -18.98 -12.24
C TRP A 216 19.57 -19.81 -11.83
N PHE A 217 18.69 -20.12 -12.77
CA PHE A 217 17.54 -20.99 -12.51
C PHE A 217 17.96 -22.36 -11.95
N ARG A 218 18.93 -23.01 -12.61
CA ARG A 218 19.42 -24.32 -12.15
C ARG A 218 20.04 -24.27 -10.74
N ALA A 219 20.61 -23.12 -10.36
CA ALA A 219 21.25 -22.94 -9.08
C ALA A 219 20.21 -22.79 -7.95
N TRP A 220 19.18 -22.00 -8.16
CA TRP A 220 18.39 -21.46 -7.06
C TRP A 220 16.90 -21.85 -7.05
N TYR A 221 16.31 -22.21 -8.20
CA TYR A 221 14.87 -22.43 -8.32
C TYR A 221 14.45 -23.92 -8.19
N GLY A 222 15.23 -24.70 -7.48
CA GLY A 222 14.90 -26.07 -7.13
C GLY A 222 13.94 -26.19 -5.94
N PRO A 223 13.14 -27.27 -5.87
CA PRO A 223 12.16 -27.46 -4.78
C PRO A 223 12.81 -27.51 -3.38
N ASN A 224 14.07 -27.98 -3.27
CA ASN A 224 14.82 -28.03 -2.01
C ASN A 224 15.26 -26.63 -1.51
N ASN A 225 15.15 -25.59 -2.33
CA ASN A 225 15.41 -24.19 -1.98
C ASN A 225 14.12 -23.38 -1.89
N ALA A 226 12.95 -24.04 -1.75
CA ALA A 226 11.65 -23.40 -1.78
C ALA A 226 10.75 -23.83 -0.61
N VAL A 227 9.86 -22.91 -0.22
CA VAL A 227 8.78 -23.14 0.74
C VAL A 227 7.46 -22.80 0.06
N LEU A 228 6.52 -23.75 0.05
CA LEU A 228 5.16 -23.56 -0.42
C LEU A 228 4.22 -23.45 0.78
N VAL A 229 3.52 -22.32 0.89
CA VAL A 229 2.47 -22.15 1.90
C VAL A 229 1.11 -22.18 1.22
N LEU A 230 0.23 -23.03 1.76
CA LEU A 230 -1.19 -23.10 1.39
C LEU A 230 -2.01 -22.65 2.60
N ALA A 231 -2.69 -21.50 2.49
CA ALA A 231 -3.50 -20.94 3.56
C ALA A 231 -4.94 -20.69 3.08
N GLY A 232 -5.93 -21.09 3.86
CA GLY A 232 -7.34 -20.89 3.51
C GLY A 232 -8.20 -22.13 3.65
N ASP A 233 -9.21 -22.28 2.80
CA ASP A 233 -10.13 -23.42 2.87
C ASP A 233 -9.51 -24.68 2.24
N ILE A 234 -8.51 -25.22 2.93
CA ILE A 234 -7.80 -26.44 2.58
C ILE A 234 -7.46 -27.24 3.84
N ASP A 235 -7.47 -28.55 3.75
CA ASP A 235 -6.95 -29.43 4.79
C ASP A 235 -5.60 -30.06 4.39
N VAL A 236 -4.85 -30.51 5.40
CA VAL A 236 -3.49 -31.05 5.23
C VAL A 236 -3.45 -32.31 4.38
N ALA A 237 -4.47 -33.15 4.44
CA ALA A 237 -4.52 -34.39 3.65
C ALA A 237 -4.64 -34.07 2.16
N THR A 238 -5.56 -33.20 1.79
CA THR A 238 -5.74 -32.69 0.42
C THR A 238 -4.47 -31.97 -0.07
N ALA A 239 -3.87 -31.10 0.77
CA ALA A 239 -2.63 -30.41 0.43
C ALA A 239 -1.50 -31.41 0.13
N ARG A 240 -1.31 -32.43 0.97
CA ARG A 240 -0.27 -33.45 0.80
C ARG A 240 -0.45 -34.24 -0.49
N GLU A 241 -1.67 -34.65 -0.82
CA GLU A 241 -1.96 -35.37 -2.05
C GLU A 241 -1.66 -34.51 -3.29
N LYS A 242 -2.26 -33.32 -3.33
CA LYS A 242 -2.14 -32.42 -4.51
C LYS A 242 -0.70 -31.91 -4.70
N VAL A 243 -0.03 -31.48 -3.65
CA VAL A 243 1.37 -30.99 -3.77
C VAL A 243 2.28 -32.15 -4.22
N ALA A 244 2.13 -33.37 -3.69
CA ALA A 244 2.89 -34.51 -4.16
C ALA A 244 2.63 -34.81 -5.65
N GLN A 245 1.39 -34.71 -6.10
CA GLN A 245 1.00 -34.93 -7.50
C GLN A 245 1.66 -33.92 -8.44
N TYR A 246 1.62 -32.61 -8.11
CA TYR A 246 2.10 -31.56 -9.00
C TYR A 246 3.61 -31.31 -8.89
N PHE A 247 4.20 -31.40 -7.71
CA PHE A 247 5.61 -31.03 -7.48
C PHE A 247 6.55 -32.23 -7.29
N GLY A 248 6.05 -33.40 -6.96
CA GLY A 248 6.88 -34.55 -6.60
C GLY A 248 7.81 -35.07 -7.69
N HIS A 249 7.54 -34.80 -8.95
CA HIS A 249 8.36 -35.19 -10.10
C HIS A 249 9.52 -34.23 -10.38
N ILE A 250 9.51 -33.02 -9.82
CA ILE A 250 10.51 -31.98 -10.09
C ILE A 250 11.81 -32.35 -9.36
N PRO A 251 12.95 -32.47 -10.06
CA PRO A 251 14.22 -32.78 -9.42
C PRO A 251 14.70 -31.64 -8.51
N ALA A 252 15.32 -32.01 -7.40
CA ALA A 252 16.00 -31.03 -6.54
C ALA A 252 17.11 -30.31 -7.29
N GLY A 253 17.34 -29.06 -6.96
CA GLY A 253 18.52 -28.31 -7.35
C GLY A 253 19.77 -28.65 -6.50
N PRO A 254 20.94 -28.06 -6.80
CA PRO A 254 22.11 -28.16 -5.95
C PRO A 254 21.87 -27.43 -4.62
N ASP A 255 22.44 -27.91 -3.54
CA ASP A 255 22.45 -27.18 -2.26
C ASP A 255 23.48 -26.04 -2.35
N MET A 256 23.04 -24.85 -2.78
CA MET A 256 23.87 -23.66 -2.89
C MET A 256 24.18 -23.11 -1.49
N ALA A 257 25.43 -22.69 -1.30
CA ALA A 257 25.82 -22.05 -0.05
C ALA A 257 25.24 -20.63 0.01
N GLN A 258 24.55 -20.32 1.08
CA GLN A 258 24.13 -18.96 1.37
C GLN A 258 25.33 -18.09 1.76
N PRO A 259 25.40 -16.80 1.38
CA PRO A 259 26.41 -15.89 1.87
C PRO A 259 26.44 -15.86 3.40
N ALA A 260 27.63 -15.92 3.97
CA ALA A 260 27.85 -15.84 5.42
C ALA A 260 28.87 -14.73 5.69
N VAL A 261 28.38 -13.59 6.13
CA VAL A 261 29.17 -12.41 6.47
C VAL A 261 28.73 -11.89 7.85
N ASP A 262 29.67 -11.28 8.56
CA ASP A 262 29.33 -10.56 9.79
C ASP A 262 28.51 -9.30 9.46
N VAL A 263 27.69 -8.83 10.42
CA VAL A 263 27.01 -7.55 10.28
C VAL A 263 28.01 -6.44 9.99
N ALA A 264 27.79 -5.69 8.94
CA ALA A 264 28.68 -4.63 8.45
C ALA A 264 28.64 -3.39 9.37
N LYS A 265 28.95 -3.57 10.68
CA LYS A 265 29.03 -2.45 11.62
C LYS A 265 30.10 -1.45 11.17
N ARG A 266 29.75 -0.18 11.14
CA ARG A 266 30.66 0.89 10.75
C ARG A 266 31.53 1.30 11.93
N PRO A 267 32.82 1.61 11.71
CA PRO A 267 33.74 1.98 12.81
C PRO A 267 33.60 3.43 13.26
N ALA A 268 32.87 4.29 12.49
CA ALA A 268 32.66 5.69 12.77
C ALA A 268 31.51 6.23 11.92
N ASP A 269 30.93 7.33 12.36
CA ASP A 269 29.89 8.05 11.65
C ASP A 269 30.42 8.66 10.35
N THR A 270 29.57 8.66 9.35
CA THR A 270 29.87 9.29 8.05
C THR A 270 28.68 10.12 7.58
N ARG A 271 28.97 11.13 6.75
CA ARG A 271 27.95 12.05 6.25
C ARG A 271 28.18 12.35 4.78
N GLU A 272 27.11 12.27 3.99
CA GLU A 272 27.09 12.63 2.58
C GLU A 272 25.95 13.60 2.29
N VAL A 273 26.12 14.43 1.26
CA VAL A 273 25.07 15.34 0.76
C VAL A 273 24.92 15.11 -0.72
N MET A 274 23.68 14.93 -1.17
CA MET A 274 23.34 14.85 -2.59
C MET A 274 22.29 15.90 -2.94
N GLN A 275 22.21 16.25 -4.22
CA GLN A 275 21.16 17.11 -4.77
C GLN A 275 20.17 16.27 -5.58
N ASP A 276 18.90 16.61 -5.49
CA ASP A 276 17.84 16.00 -6.27
C ASP A 276 16.75 17.05 -6.58
N ASN A 277 15.95 16.78 -7.62
CA ASN A 277 14.79 17.61 -7.96
C ASN A 277 13.65 17.35 -6.96
N VAL A 278 13.82 17.90 -5.76
CA VAL A 278 12.90 17.72 -4.62
C VAL A 278 12.49 19.08 -4.06
N PRO A 279 11.26 19.19 -3.50
CA PRO A 279 10.79 20.46 -2.94
C PRO A 279 11.45 20.82 -1.60
N GLN A 280 11.96 19.84 -0.85
CA GLN A 280 12.48 20.03 0.51
C GLN A 280 13.72 19.17 0.75
N ALA A 281 14.56 19.59 1.70
CA ALA A 281 15.64 18.75 2.18
C ALA A 281 15.09 17.57 3.01
N ARG A 282 15.74 16.41 2.87
CA ARG A 282 15.42 15.20 3.68
C ARG A 282 16.70 14.58 4.21
N ILE A 283 16.67 14.21 5.47
CA ILE A 283 17.76 13.54 6.16
C ILE A 283 17.42 12.06 6.30
N TYR A 284 18.34 11.20 5.91
CA TYR A 284 18.31 9.77 6.16
C TYR A 284 19.50 9.42 7.03
N ARG A 285 19.24 8.86 8.20
CA ARG A 285 20.28 8.39 9.11
C ARG A 285 20.10 6.90 9.34
N ALA A 286 21.15 6.12 9.10
CA ALA A 286 21.06 4.66 9.05
C ALA A 286 22.20 3.98 9.80
N TRP A 287 21.88 2.92 10.54
CA TRP A 287 22.81 2.02 11.23
C TRP A 287 22.65 0.60 10.72
N ASN A 288 23.76 -0.13 10.59
CA ASN A 288 23.70 -1.56 10.37
C ASN A 288 23.53 -2.25 11.72
N VAL A 289 22.44 -3.01 11.85
CA VAL A 289 22.02 -3.60 13.13
C VAL A 289 21.84 -5.11 13.03
N ALA A 290 21.38 -5.74 14.10
CA ALA A 290 21.17 -7.18 14.22
C ALA A 290 20.39 -7.75 13.03
N PRO A 291 20.71 -8.97 12.59
CA PRO A 291 19.95 -9.66 11.53
C PRO A 291 18.55 -10.05 12.01
N THR A 292 17.65 -10.31 11.05
CA THR A 292 16.29 -10.82 11.32
C THR A 292 16.33 -12.06 12.20
N ASN A 293 15.21 -12.39 12.85
CA ASN A 293 15.05 -13.52 13.78
C ASN A 293 15.99 -13.53 14.98
N THR A 294 16.43 -12.39 15.47
CA THR A 294 17.18 -12.27 16.71
C THR A 294 16.37 -11.51 17.76
N VAL A 295 16.61 -11.80 19.03
CA VAL A 295 15.96 -11.07 20.14
C VAL A 295 16.28 -9.58 20.10
N ASP A 296 17.44 -9.21 19.56
CA ASP A 296 17.84 -7.81 19.47
C ASP A 296 17.07 -7.07 18.37
N ILE A 297 16.72 -7.73 17.26
CA ILE A 297 15.89 -7.09 16.24
C ILE A 297 14.48 -6.79 16.78
N ASP A 298 13.88 -7.73 17.54
CA ASP A 298 12.60 -7.51 18.20
C ASP A 298 12.65 -6.31 19.16
N ARG A 299 13.76 -6.17 19.90
CA ARG A 299 14.01 -5.01 20.80
C ARG A 299 14.15 -3.71 20.02
N LEU A 300 14.85 -3.74 18.90
CA LEU A 300 15.07 -2.57 18.05
C LEU A 300 13.77 -2.08 17.39
N HIS A 301 12.85 -2.98 17.05
CA HIS A 301 11.50 -2.58 16.62
C HIS A 301 10.74 -1.79 17.69
N VAL A 302 10.78 -2.27 18.94
CA VAL A 302 10.16 -1.53 20.06
C VAL A 302 10.87 -0.19 20.26
N LEU A 303 12.19 -0.15 20.17
CA LEU A 303 12.98 1.06 20.35
C LEU A 303 12.73 2.08 19.23
N ALA A 304 12.62 1.63 17.99
CA ALA A 304 12.26 2.48 16.84
C ALA A 304 10.88 3.14 17.05
N ARG A 305 9.92 2.38 17.59
CA ARG A 305 8.60 2.90 17.91
C ARG A 305 8.67 4.04 18.94
N VAL A 306 9.49 3.88 19.97
CA VAL A 306 9.70 4.90 21.01
C VAL A 306 10.41 6.14 20.46
N LEU A 307 11.41 5.94 19.57
CA LEU A 307 12.24 7.04 19.07
C LEU A 307 11.50 7.92 18.05
N GLY A 308 10.86 7.32 17.02
CA GLY A 308 10.28 8.06 15.91
C GLY A 308 9.19 7.28 15.15
N GLY A 309 8.70 6.15 15.67
CA GLY A 309 7.76 5.29 14.96
C GLY A 309 6.28 5.50 15.32
N SER A 310 5.93 6.59 16.00
CA SER A 310 4.55 6.93 16.36
C SER A 310 4.38 8.44 16.55
N ASP A 311 3.12 8.90 16.55
CA ASP A 311 2.77 10.31 16.74
C ASP A 311 3.20 10.84 18.13
N THR A 312 3.37 9.95 19.10
CA THR A 312 3.82 10.30 20.45
C THR A 312 5.29 9.96 20.72
N SER A 313 6.03 9.56 19.70
CA SER A 313 7.46 9.26 19.79
C SER A 313 8.30 10.52 20.12
N ARG A 314 9.52 10.30 20.60
CA ARG A 314 10.38 11.39 21.07
C ARG A 314 10.72 12.40 19.99
N LEU A 315 11.13 11.90 18.79
CA LEU A 315 11.48 12.76 17.66
C LEU A 315 10.27 13.53 17.14
N GLU A 316 9.09 12.89 17.10
CA GLU A 316 7.85 13.52 16.66
C GLU A 316 7.48 14.68 17.60
N LYS A 317 7.46 14.44 18.92
CA LYS A 317 7.23 15.48 19.92
C LYS A 317 8.19 16.65 19.75
N ARG A 318 9.49 16.36 19.67
CA ARG A 318 10.52 17.40 19.67
C ARG A 318 10.58 18.16 18.34
N LEU A 319 10.67 17.45 17.21
CA LEU A 319 10.94 18.07 15.92
C LEU A 319 9.68 18.62 15.23
N VAL A 320 8.51 17.97 15.40
CA VAL A 320 7.27 18.37 14.73
C VAL A 320 6.44 19.30 15.61
N HIS A 321 6.23 18.95 16.88
CA HIS A 321 5.32 19.69 17.76
C HIS A 321 5.99 20.84 18.53
N GLU A 322 7.16 20.61 19.14
CA GLU A 322 7.84 21.61 19.99
C GLU A 322 8.66 22.60 19.14
N ASP A 323 9.70 22.11 18.47
CA ASP A 323 10.64 22.95 17.74
C ASP A 323 10.16 23.30 16.31
N LYS A 324 9.22 22.52 15.73
CA LYS A 324 8.58 22.73 14.43
C LYS A 324 9.56 22.87 13.27
N LEU A 325 10.63 22.07 13.27
CA LEU A 325 11.72 22.12 12.30
C LEU A 325 11.52 21.18 11.10
N VAL A 326 10.69 20.16 11.26
CA VAL A 326 10.39 19.19 10.22
C VAL A 326 8.90 19.11 9.95
N ASP A 327 8.51 18.63 8.76
CA ASP A 327 7.12 18.31 8.44
C ASP A 327 6.76 16.87 8.82
N SER A 328 7.78 16.00 8.86
CA SER A 328 7.64 14.63 9.34
C SER A 328 8.98 14.07 9.81
N VAL A 329 8.93 13.16 10.77
CA VAL A 329 10.06 12.33 11.15
C VAL A 329 9.57 10.91 11.40
N SER A 330 10.40 9.92 11.10
CA SER A 330 10.10 8.52 11.38
C SER A 330 11.35 7.76 11.80
N ALA A 331 11.16 6.71 12.62
CA ALA A 331 12.18 5.71 12.89
C ALA A 331 11.61 4.32 12.66
N ALA A 332 12.37 3.46 11.96
CA ALA A 332 11.95 2.12 11.61
C ALA A 332 13.15 1.16 11.50
N VAL A 333 12.87 -0.14 11.53
CA VAL A 333 13.84 -1.20 11.23
C VAL A 333 13.45 -1.84 9.90
N SER A 334 14.42 -1.93 8.98
CA SER A 334 14.32 -2.70 7.75
C SER A 334 15.08 -4.01 7.95
N GLU A 335 14.35 -5.11 8.12
CA GLU A 335 14.94 -6.41 8.42
C GLU A 335 15.56 -7.07 7.20
N SER A 336 16.71 -7.71 7.41
CA SER A 336 17.41 -8.52 6.42
C SER A 336 18.27 -9.61 7.09
N GLN A 337 18.59 -10.67 6.33
CA GLN A 337 19.19 -11.90 6.84
C GLN A 337 20.66 -11.72 7.28
N LEU A 338 21.44 -10.91 6.57
CA LEU A 338 22.88 -10.72 6.85
C LEU A 338 23.16 -9.52 7.76
N GLY A 339 22.12 -8.85 8.21
CA GLY A 339 22.14 -7.64 9.01
C GLY A 339 21.09 -6.65 8.52
N SER A 340 20.34 -6.10 9.45
CA SER A 340 19.24 -5.18 9.20
C SER A 340 19.73 -3.73 9.25
N ASN A 341 18.86 -2.79 8.85
CA ASN A 341 19.10 -1.36 9.00
C ASN A 341 18.11 -0.73 9.98
N PHE A 342 18.61 0.02 10.94
CA PHE A 342 17.80 0.96 11.71
C PHE A 342 17.85 2.32 11.01
N LEU A 343 16.71 2.94 10.74
CA LEU A 343 16.59 4.15 9.94
C LEU A 343 15.87 5.24 10.72
N VAL A 344 16.38 6.47 10.63
CA VAL A 344 15.65 7.71 10.97
C VAL A 344 15.56 8.56 9.73
N VAL A 345 14.34 8.98 9.36
CA VAL A 345 14.09 9.82 8.18
C VAL A 345 13.36 11.07 8.61
N ALA A 346 13.89 12.27 8.28
CA ALA A 346 13.28 13.53 8.62
C ALA A 346 13.14 14.45 7.39
N THR A 347 11.93 14.93 7.10
CA THR A 347 11.66 15.91 6.03
C THR A 347 11.72 17.31 6.63
N VAL A 348 12.76 18.06 6.26
CA VAL A 348 13.11 19.35 6.85
C VAL A 348 12.26 20.47 6.26
N LYS A 349 11.71 21.35 7.09
CA LYS A 349 10.93 22.51 6.62
C LYS A 349 11.76 23.48 5.81
N ASP A 350 11.10 24.15 4.87
CA ASP A 350 11.72 25.18 4.05
C ASP A 350 12.44 26.25 4.91
N GLY A 351 13.70 26.54 4.56
CA GLY A 351 14.52 27.54 5.23
C GLY A 351 15.13 27.10 6.56
N VAL A 352 14.89 25.87 7.00
CA VAL A 352 15.55 25.27 8.18
C VAL A 352 16.88 24.66 7.75
N ASP A 353 17.92 24.87 8.53
CA ASP A 353 19.22 24.22 8.34
C ASP A 353 19.13 22.74 8.77
N PRO A 354 19.38 21.78 7.87
CA PRO A 354 19.38 20.36 8.21
C PRO A 354 20.28 20.01 9.41
N ALA A 355 21.39 20.71 9.59
CA ALA A 355 22.30 20.50 10.71
C ALA A 355 21.65 20.73 12.09
N LYS A 356 20.62 21.55 12.19
CA LYS A 356 19.86 21.71 13.44
C LYS A 356 19.01 20.49 13.73
N VAL A 357 18.41 19.88 12.71
CA VAL A 357 17.62 18.66 12.85
C VAL A 357 18.53 17.48 13.20
N GLU A 358 19.68 17.35 12.54
CA GLU A 358 20.70 16.35 12.86
C GLU A 358 21.11 16.45 14.34
N ALA A 359 21.41 17.66 14.85
CA ALA A 359 21.80 17.86 16.24
C ALA A 359 20.71 17.47 17.25
N ILE A 360 19.42 17.67 16.93
CA ILE A 360 18.32 17.25 17.82
C ILE A 360 18.13 15.74 17.76
N VAL A 361 18.30 15.10 16.59
CA VAL A 361 18.28 13.63 16.48
C VAL A 361 19.40 13.03 17.35
N ASP A 362 20.60 13.65 17.34
CA ASP A 362 21.72 13.25 18.21
C ASP A 362 21.33 13.39 19.70
N GLU A 363 20.80 14.56 20.09
CA GLU A 363 20.40 14.85 21.49
C GLU A 363 19.37 13.83 22.00
N GLU A 364 18.30 13.57 21.24
CA GLU A 364 17.23 12.62 21.63
C GLU A 364 17.73 11.17 21.65
N LEU A 365 18.58 10.79 20.70
CA LEU A 365 19.20 9.47 20.67
C LEU A 365 20.16 9.28 21.85
N GLU A 366 21.07 10.23 22.11
CA GLU A 366 21.97 10.19 23.26
C GLU A 366 21.21 10.08 24.58
N GLN A 367 20.11 10.86 24.74
CA GLN A 367 19.28 10.79 25.93
C GLN A 367 18.59 9.41 26.05
N LEU A 368 18.05 8.87 24.97
CA LEU A 368 17.43 7.54 24.94
C LEU A 368 18.44 6.45 25.31
N LEU A 369 19.66 6.53 24.81
CA LEU A 369 20.75 5.57 25.12
C LEU A 369 21.25 5.75 26.56
N ALA A 370 21.30 6.99 27.08
CA ALA A 370 21.80 7.26 28.42
C ALA A 370 20.78 6.86 29.51
N GLU A 371 19.53 7.20 29.36
CA GLU A 371 18.46 7.06 30.38
C GLU A 371 17.57 5.84 30.14
N GLY A 372 17.44 5.36 28.89
CA GLY A 372 16.50 4.35 28.46
C GLY A 372 15.10 4.91 28.24
N PRO A 373 14.21 4.10 27.63
CA PRO A 373 12.79 4.46 27.51
C PRO A 373 12.08 4.32 28.85
N THR A 374 11.00 5.07 29.04
CA THR A 374 10.12 4.94 30.19
C THR A 374 9.26 3.66 30.10
N ALA A 375 8.70 3.24 31.23
CA ALA A 375 7.79 2.09 31.23
C ALA A 375 6.49 2.35 30.46
N GLU A 376 6.04 3.59 30.38
CA GLU A 376 4.85 4.01 29.63
C GLU A 376 5.09 3.96 28.12
N GLU A 377 6.19 4.54 27.62
CA GLU A 377 6.60 4.43 26.20
C GLU A 377 6.70 2.97 25.75
N VAL A 378 7.30 2.10 26.58
CA VAL A 378 7.41 0.68 26.27
C VAL A 378 6.06 -0.03 26.26
N ALA A 379 5.17 0.26 27.20
CA ALA A 379 3.84 -0.34 27.27
C ALA A 379 2.99 0.05 26.06
N GLN A 380 3.05 1.30 25.66
CA GLN A 380 2.36 1.83 24.49
C GLN A 380 2.89 1.19 23.19
N ALA A 381 4.19 1.14 22.98
CA ALA A 381 4.81 0.50 21.82
C ALA A 381 4.40 -0.99 21.71
N LYS A 382 4.42 -1.75 22.81
CA LYS A 382 3.93 -3.14 22.85
C LYS A 382 2.47 -3.27 22.42
N THR A 383 1.60 -2.39 22.91
CA THR A 383 0.18 -2.40 22.57
C THR A 383 -0.03 -2.19 21.07
N VAL A 384 0.65 -1.21 20.49
CA VAL A 384 0.52 -0.90 19.05
C VAL A 384 1.07 -2.03 18.17
N ILE A 385 2.24 -2.60 18.52
CA ILE A 385 2.83 -3.73 17.77
C ILE A 385 1.87 -4.94 17.80
N ARG A 386 1.37 -5.30 18.97
CA ARG A 386 0.41 -6.41 19.12
C ARG A 386 -0.88 -6.16 18.36
N ALA A 387 -1.45 -4.96 18.44
CA ALA A 387 -2.68 -4.60 17.74
C ALA A 387 -2.49 -4.65 16.22
N GLY A 388 -1.36 -4.17 15.72
CA GLY A 388 -0.99 -4.27 14.31
C GLY A 388 -0.91 -5.71 13.82
N PHE A 389 -0.27 -6.60 14.58
CA PHE A 389 -0.20 -8.02 14.25
C PHE A 389 -1.60 -8.67 14.18
N ILE A 390 -2.47 -8.41 15.17
CA ILE A 390 -3.86 -8.94 15.19
C ILE A 390 -4.64 -8.52 13.94
N ARG A 391 -4.50 -7.27 13.49
CA ARG A 391 -5.14 -6.79 12.26
C ARG A 391 -4.55 -7.43 11.01
N GLY A 392 -3.22 -7.55 10.94
CA GLY A 392 -2.51 -8.10 9.78
C GLY A 392 -2.89 -9.55 9.47
N ILE A 393 -3.08 -10.37 10.51
CA ILE A 393 -3.45 -11.78 10.33
C ILE A 393 -4.93 -12.01 9.97
N GLU A 394 -5.73 -10.99 9.70
CA GLU A 394 -7.04 -11.18 9.09
C GLU A 394 -6.88 -11.79 7.69
N ARG A 395 -5.88 -11.33 6.91
CA ARG A 395 -5.61 -11.80 5.54
C ARG A 395 -4.97 -13.19 5.53
N ILE A 396 -5.45 -14.07 4.63
CA ILE A 396 -4.83 -15.40 4.44
C ILE A 396 -3.57 -15.31 3.56
N GLY A 397 -3.59 -14.47 2.52
CA GLY A 397 -2.53 -14.31 1.52
C GLY A 397 -2.24 -12.84 1.22
N GLY A 398 -1.62 -12.59 0.07
CA GLY A 398 -1.16 -11.27 -0.32
C GLY A 398 0.02 -10.77 0.53
N PHE A 399 0.33 -9.49 0.44
CA PHE A 399 1.41 -8.88 1.22
C PHE A 399 1.09 -8.87 2.72
N GLY A 400 1.94 -9.48 3.52
CA GLY A 400 1.83 -9.49 4.99
C GLY A 400 0.68 -10.32 5.56
N GLY A 401 0.04 -11.18 4.76
CA GLY A 401 -0.97 -12.12 5.24
C GLY A 401 -0.37 -13.31 5.98
N LYS A 402 -1.23 -14.21 6.47
CA LYS A 402 -0.81 -15.41 7.23
C LYS A 402 0.18 -16.28 6.46
N ALA A 403 -0.04 -16.46 5.14
CA ALA A 403 0.85 -17.25 4.29
C ALA A 403 2.26 -16.63 4.23
N ASP A 404 2.35 -15.31 4.15
CA ASP A 404 3.61 -14.57 4.13
C ASP A 404 4.37 -14.71 5.46
N ALA A 405 3.67 -14.55 6.59
CA ALA A 405 4.25 -14.69 7.92
C ALA A 405 4.84 -16.10 8.15
N LEU A 406 4.11 -17.14 7.75
CA LEU A 406 4.57 -18.53 7.87
C LEU A 406 5.77 -18.82 6.96
N ALA A 407 5.76 -18.31 5.71
CA ALA A 407 6.85 -18.48 4.77
C ALA A 407 8.13 -17.77 5.22
N ALA A 408 8.02 -16.52 5.67
CA ALA A 408 9.15 -15.76 6.21
C ALA A 408 9.79 -16.46 7.41
N CYS A 409 8.96 -16.94 8.35
CA CYS A 409 9.42 -17.70 9.50
C CYS A 409 10.16 -18.99 9.10
N GLU A 410 9.66 -19.73 8.12
CA GLU A 410 10.32 -20.95 7.65
C GLU A 410 11.64 -20.64 6.94
N ILE A 411 11.67 -19.63 6.06
CA ILE A 411 12.88 -19.28 5.29
C ILE A 411 13.99 -18.75 6.19
N TYR A 412 13.66 -17.90 7.17
CA TYR A 412 14.67 -17.18 7.97
C TYR A 412 14.99 -17.84 9.31
N ALA A 413 14.08 -18.68 9.84
CA ALA A 413 14.24 -19.30 11.15
C ALA A 413 14.18 -20.84 11.14
N ASP A 414 13.88 -21.48 10.02
CA ASP A 414 13.61 -22.93 9.94
C ASP A 414 12.47 -23.38 10.90
N ASP A 415 11.57 -22.45 11.25
CA ASP A 415 10.42 -22.66 12.14
C ASP A 415 9.24 -21.78 11.70
N PRO A 416 8.22 -22.32 11.06
CA PRO A 416 7.05 -21.54 10.60
C PRO A 416 6.29 -20.86 11.73
N GLY A 417 6.55 -21.23 12.98
CA GLY A 417 5.96 -20.63 14.19
C GLY A 417 6.77 -19.50 14.82
N CYS A 418 7.84 -19.02 14.20
CA CYS A 418 8.77 -18.03 14.78
C CYS A 418 8.09 -16.73 15.23
N PHE A 419 6.99 -16.34 14.59
CA PHE A 419 6.21 -15.16 14.98
C PHE A 419 5.75 -15.18 16.44
N ARG A 420 5.55 -16.39 17.02
CA ARG A 420 5.21 -16.54 18.44
C ARG A 420 6.35 -16.06 19.34
N ALA A 421 7.59 -16.44 18.99
CA ALA A 421 8.78 -16.01 19.73
C ALA A 421 8.96 -14.48 19.64
N THR A 422 8.76 -13.88 18.48
CA THR A 422 8.76 -12.42 18.29
C THR A 422 7.73 -11.73 19.19
N LEU A 423 6.48 -12.21 19.20
CA LEU A 423 5.43 -11.66 20.06
C LEU A 423 5.77 -11.81 21.56
N ASP A 424 6.30 -12.96 21.96
CA ASP A 424 6.74 -13.22 23.33
C ASP A 424 7.90 -12.30 23.73
N ASN A 425 8.91 -12.12 22.86
CA ASN A 425 10.02 -11.22 23.08
C ASN A 425 9.54 -9.76 23.24
N VAL A 426 8.65 -9.29 22.36
CA VAL A 426 8.05 -7.96 22.49
C VAL A 426 7.26 -7.83 23.78
N ALA A 427 6.44 -8.81 24.13
CA ALA A 427 5.65 -8.78 25.36
C ALA A 427 6.52 -8.75 26.63
N ALA A 428 7.64 -9.48 26.64
CA ALA A 428 8.52 -9.62 27.80
C ALA A 428 9.56 -8.51 27.94
N VAL A 429 9.83 -7.72 26.88
CA VAL A 429 10.93 -6.74 26.90
C VAL A 429 10.74 -5.67 27.98
N THR A 430 11.85 -5.24 28.58
CA THR A 430 11.90 -4.21 29.63
C THR A 430 12.66 -2.97 29.15
N PRO A 431 12.44 -1.79 29.77
CA PRO A 431 13.19 -0.58 29.45
C PRO A 431 14.73 -0.78 29.48
N ALA A 432 15.22 -1.51 30.46
CA ALA A 432 16.67 -1.78 30.58
C ALA A 432 17.23 -2.65 29.45
N GLN A 433 16.44 -3.61 28.93
CA GLN A 433 16.83 -4.43 27.78
C GLN A 433 16.81 -3.62 26.49
N LEU A 434 15.87 -2.72 26.33
CA LEU A 434 15.82 -1.79 25.16
C LEU A 434 17.00 -0.84 25.19
N GLN A 435 17.32 -0.26 26.35
CA GLN A 435 18.50 0.59 26.50
C GLN A 435 19.79 -0.16 26.18
N ALA A 436 19.92 -1.41 26.61
CA ALA A 436 21.11 -2.23 26.32
C ALA A 436 21.24 -2.51 24.82
N ALA A 437 20.14 -2.89 24.14
CA ALA A 437 20.14 -3.11 22.69
C ALA A 437 20.43 -1.81 21.92
N GLY A 438 19.85 -0.67 22.33
CA GLY A 438 20.16 0.62 21.74
C GLY A 438 21.65 0.98 21.83
N ARG A 439 22.28 0.79 23.00
CA ARG A 439 23.72 1.03 23.18
C ARG A 439 24.60 0.09 22.37
N GLU A 440 24.18 -1.15 22.17
CA GLU A 440 24.92 -2.14 21.38
C GLU A 440 24.89 -1.79 19.89
N TRP A 441 23.76 -1.28 19.38
CA TRP A 441 23.54 -1.19 17.95
C TRP A 441 23.50 0.25 17.41
N LEU A 442 23.14 1.27 18.20
CA LEU A 442 22.94 2.64 17.77
C LEU A 442 23.93 3.63 18.40
N GLY A 443 24.98 3.13 19.09
CA GLY A 443 25.95 3.98 19.78
C GLY A 443 26.85 4.78 18.83
N ASP A 444 27.50 4.10 17.88
CA ASP A 444 28.44 4.68 16.92
C ASP A 444 28.24 4.01 15.55
N GLY A 445 28.77 4.67 14.49
CA GLY A 445 28.88 4.06 13.15
C GLY A 445 27.62 4.19 12.32
N ASP A 446 26.91 5.30 12.37
CA ASP A 446 25.85 5.61 11.43
C ASP A 446 26.36 6.20 10.09
N HIS A 447 25.45 6.23 9.13
CA HIS A 447 25.61 7.01 7.92
C HIS A 447 24.45 7.99 7.79
N THR A 448 24.76 9.27 7.67
CA THR A 448 23.78 10.33 7.39
C THR A 448 23.86 10.76 5.93
N LEU A 449 22.78 10.56 5.18
CA LEU A 449 22.61 11.08 3.83
C LEU A 449 21.62 12.25 3.87
N VAL A 450 22.04 13.42 3.41
CA VAL A 450 21.18 14.60 3.28
C VAL A 450 20.88 14.86 1.81
N VAL A 451 19.61 14.74 1.43
CA VAL A 451 19.15 15.11 0.10
C VAL A 451 18.68 16.55 0.12
N GLN A 452 19.24 17.40 -0.73
CA GLN A 452 18.90 18.82 -0.81
C GLN A 452 18.26 19.16 -2.15
N PRO A 453 17.34 20.16 -2.20
CA PRO A 453 16.82 20.68 -3.45
C PRO A 453 17.94 21.16 -4.37
N GLY A 454 17.91 20.77 -5.64
CA GLY A 454 18.90 21.14 -6.62
C GLY A 454 18.77 20.33 -7.91
N GLU A 455 19.71 20.51 -8.82
CA GLU A 455 19.79 19.71 -10.02
C GLU A 455 20.17 18.26 -9.66
N ARG A 456 19.36 17.29 -10.12
CA ARG A 456 19.60 15.87 -9.85
C ARG A 456 20.96 15.46 -10.42
N THR A 457 21.82 14.93 -9.57
CA THR A 457 23.08 14.33 -9.99
C THR A 457 22.83 12.86 -10.36
N PRO A 458 23.07 12.45 -11.62
CA PRO A 458 22.95 11.04 -11.99
C PRO A 458 23.90 10.19 -11.15
N LEU A 459 23.40 9.04 -10.67
CA LEU A 459 24.26 8.06 -10.02
C LEU A 459 25.24 7.44 -11.02
N ALA A 460 26.44 7.14 -10.57
CA ALA A 460 27.36 6.32 -11.33
C ALA A 460 26.76 4.91 -11.47
N GLU A 461 26.69 4.39 -12.69
CA GLU A 461 26.29 3.01 -12.93
C GLU A 461 27.48 2.08 -12.68
N ASP A 462 27.25 0.97 -12.00
CA ASP A 462 28.22 -0.10 -11.88
C ASP A 462 28.61 -0.61 -13.26
N GLU A 463 29.93 -0.73 -13.51
CA GLU A 463 30.40 -1.34 -14.73
C GLU A 463 30.04 -2.84 -14.77
N ALA A 464 29.51 -3.28 -15.90
CA ALA A 464 29.31 -4.70 -16.12
C ALA A 464 30.68 -5.38 -16.24
N VAL A 465 30.91 -6.38 -15.42
CA VAL A 465 32.08 -7.26 -15.51
C VAL A 465 31.61 -8.68 -15.82
N ASP A 466 32.44 -9.43 -16.55
CA ASP A 466 32.14 -10.83 -16.78
C ASP A 466 32.26 -11.59 -15.46
N PRO A 467 31.19 -12.23 -14.97
CA PRO A 467 31.24 -12.95 -13.72
C PRO A 467 32.11 -14.20 -13.82
N ALA A 468 32.71 -14.60 -12.72
CA ALA A 468 33.24 -15.95 -12.64
C ALA A 468 32.10 -16.96 -12.86
N PRO A 469 32.30 -18.06 -13.57
CA PRO A 469 31.26 -19.05 -13.77
C PRO A 469 30.72 -19.54 -12.41
N LEU A 470 29.38 -19.52 -12.28
CA LEU A 470 28.72 -20.02 -11.08
C LEU A 470 28.94 -21.52 -10.95
N ALA A 471 29.63 -21.95 -9.89
CA ALA A 471 29.90 -23.36 -9.66
C ALA A 471 28.65 -24.03 -9.06
N LEU A 472 28.08 -24.99 -9.77
CA LEU A 472 26.94 -25.76 -9.28
C LEU A 472 27.45 -27.02 -8.55
N PRO A 473 27.20 -27.14 -7.23
CA PRO A 473 27.48 -28.40 -6.51
C PRO A 473 26.66 -29.57 -7.09
N ALA A 474 27.09 -30.78 -6.81
CA ALA A 474 26.27 -31.94 -7.13
C ALA A 474 25.00 -31.95 -6.27
N VAL A 475 23.88 -32.33 -6.85
CA VAL A 475 22.61 -32.49 -6.10
C VAL A 475 22.80 -33.62 -5.05
N ASP A 476 22.35 -33.40 -3.84
CA ASP A 476 22.45 -34.38 -2.75
C ASP A 476 21.60 -35.62 -3.08
N ALA A 477 22.22 -36.79 -2.93
CA ALA A 477 21.60 -38.09 -3.21
C ALA A 477 20.42 -38.44 -2.26
N ARG A 478 20.22 -37.66 -1.19
CA ARG A 478 19.05 -37.79 -0.30
C ARG A 478 17.74 -37.45 -0.99
N TYR A 479 17.77 -36.59 -1.99
CA TYR A 479 16.58 -36.17 -2.72
C TYR A 479 16.14 -37.21 -3.74
N ALA A 480 14.83 -37.39 -3.83
CA ALA A 480 14.21 -38.34 -4.77
C ALA A 480 12.97 -37.74 -5.42
N THR A 481 12.69 -38.15 -6.62
CA THR A 481 11.48 -37.76 -7.37
C THR A 481 10.47 -38.90 -7.44
N THR A 482 9.23 -38.56 -7.71
CA THR A 482 8.14 -39.49 -8.04
C THR A 482 7.83 -39.40 -9.54
N GLU A 483 7.15 -40.39 -10.12
CA GLU A 483 6.64 -40.27 -11.49
C GLU A 483 5.53 -39.23 -11.57
N SER A 484 5.55 -38.38 -12.58
CA SER A 484 4.45 -37.43 -12.82
C SER A 484 3.23 -38.18 -13.38
N THR A 485 2.07 -37.93 -12.73
CA THR A 485 0.77 -38.40 -13.20
C THR A 485 -0.05 -37.31 -13.89
N VAL A 486 0.52 -36.08 -13.99
CA VAL A 486 -0.13 -34.92 -14.59
C VAL A 486 0.13 -34.88 -16.10
N ASP A 487 -0.93 -34.89 -16.88
CA ASP A 487 -0.85 -34.64 -18.32
C ASP A 487 -0.76 -33.13 -18.60
N ARG A 488 0.45 -32.64 -18.81
CA ARG A 488 0.68 -31.20 -19.06
C ARG A 488 0.38 -30.80 -20.51
N SER A 489 0.22 -31.78 -21.42
CA SER A 489 -0.11 -31.49 -22.81
C SER A 489 -1.54 -30.93 -22.99
N ALA A 490 -2.41 -31.15 -22.01
CA ALA A 490 -3.77 -30.58 -21.96
C ALA A 490 -3.82 -29.10 -21.55
N GLY A 491 -2.69 -28.53 -21.09
CA GLY A 491 -2.63 -27.20 -20.50
C GLY A 491 -3.11 -27.18 -19.04
N PRO A 492 -3.23 -25.96 -18.44
CA PRO A 492 -3.67 -25.82 -17.05
C PRO A 492 -5.11 -26.30 -16.86
N PRO A 493 -5.39 -27.06 -15.78
CA PRO A 493 -6.72 -27.62 -15.54
C PRO A 493 -7.70 -26.52 -15.11
N MET A 494 -8.66 -26.19 -15.97
CA MET A 494 -9.69 -25.20 -15.68
C MET A 494 -10.88 -25.85 -14.93
N PRO A 495 -11.28 -25.34 -13.76
CA PRO A 495 -12.46 -25.84 -13.04
C PRO A 495 -13.75 -25.51 -13.79
N GLU A 496 -14.74 -26.41 -13.69
CA GLU A 496 -16.08 -26.22 -14.27
C GLU A 496 -17.01 -25.48 -13.30
N GLU A 497 -16.80 -25.63 -11.99
CA GLU A 497 -17.63 -25.05 -10.93
C GLU A 497 -16.81 -24.05 -10.09
N PHE A 498 -17.48 -23.01 -9.61
CA PHE A 498 -16.88 -21.98 -8.79
C PHE A 498 -17.72 -21.75 -7.53
N PRO A 499 -17.06 -21.44 -6.37
CA PRO A 499 -17.80 -21.12 -5.16
C PRO A 499 -18.58 -19.82 -5.32
N GLU A 500 -19.78 -19.79 -4.77
CA GLU A 500 -20.58 -18.56 -4.74
C GLU A 500 -20.18 -17.66 -3.58
N LEU A 501 -20.18 -16.35 -3.82
CA LEU A 501 -20.03 -15.36 -2.77
C LEU A 501 -21.22 -15.46 -1.80
N LYS A 502 -20.91 -15.49 -0.51
CA LYS A 502 -21.86 -15.23 0.57
C LYS A 502 -21.54 -13.88 1.19
N PHE A 503 -22.13 -12.82 0.63
CA PHE A 503 -22.01 -11.49 1.22
C PHE A 503 -22.70 -11.50 2.60
N PRO A 504 -22.12 -10.83 3.64
CA PRO A 504 -22.71 -10.82 4.97
C PRO A 504 -24.11 -10.22 4.99
N GLU A 505 -24.97 -10.74 5.87
CA GLU A 505 -26.28 -10.12 6.13
C GLU A 505 -26.11 -8.76 6.78
N LEU A 506 -26.80 -7.75 6.25
CA LEU A 506 -26.77 -6.39 6.76
C LEU A 506 -27.87 -6.21 7.82
N GLN A 507 -27.48 -6.05 9.06
CA GLN A 507 -28.37 -5.77 10.18
C GLN A 507 -28.47 -4.26 10.39
N ARG A 508 -29.65 -3.75 10.75
CA ARG A 508 -29.90 -2.31 10.87
C ARG A 508 -30.45 -1.94 12.24
N ALA A 509 -30.00 -0.80 12.75
CA ALA A 509 -30.53 -0.15 13.93
C ALA A 509 -30.56 1.36 13.72
N THR A 510 -31.28 2.08 14.59
CA THR A 510 -31.31 3.55 14.60
C THR A 510 -31.07 4.00 16.03
N LEU A 511 -30.09 4.86 16.22
CA LEU A 511 -29.80 5.46 17.52
C LEU A 511 -30.89 6.48 17.91
N SER A 512 -30.98 6.81 19.19
CA SER A 512 -31.97 7.76 19.71
C SER A 512 -31.90 9.16 19.10
N ASN A 513 -30.74 9.55 18.54
CA ASN A 513 -30.55 10.81 17.80
C ASN A 513 -30.86 10.71 16.31
N GLY A 514 -31.29 9.55 15.81
CA GLY A 514 -31.64 9.32 14.41
C GLY A 514 -30.52 8.78 13.53
N THR A 515 -29.27 8.68 14.01
CA THR A 515 -28.15 8.10 13.25
C THR A 515 -28.47 6.65 12.88
N GLN A 516 -28.34 6.32 11.60
CA GLN A 516 -28.52 4.96 11.10
C GLN A 516 -27.27 4.13 11.40
N VAL A 517 -27.45 2.88 11.80
CA VAL A 517 -26.38 1.91 12.05
C VAL A 517 -26.60 0.72 11.14
N ILE A 518 -25.56 0.33 10.41
CA ILE A 518 -25.54 -0.85 9.55
C ILE A 518 -24.41 -1.76 10.04
N LEU A 519 -24.74 -2.98 10.45
CA LEU A 519 -23.77 -3.97 10.95
C LEU A 519 -23.66 -5.16 9.99
N ALA A 520 -22.42 -5.55 9.71
CA ALA A 520 -22.06 -6.85 9.13
C ALA A 520 -21.16 -7.61 10.12
N GLU A 521 -21.62 -8.73 10.65
CA GLU A 521 -20.86 -9.54 11.62
C GLU A 521 -19.72 -10.29 10.93
N ARG A 522 -18.48 -10.15 11.46
CA ARG A 522 -17.29 -10.86 11.01
C ARG A 522 -16.34 -11.11 12.19
N ASN A 523 -16.12 -12.37 12.51
CA ASN A 523 -15.40 -12.81 13.70
C ASN A 523 -14.07 -13.53 13.39
N ALA A 524 -13.47 -13.26 12.22
CA ALA A 524 -12.20 -13.86 11.83
C ALA A 524 -11.02 -13.43 12.73
N VAL A 525 -11.07 -12.19 13.19
CA VAL A 525 -10.12 -11.61 14.16
C VAL A 525 -10.90 -10.79 15.20
N PRO A 526 -10.39 -10.64 16.43
CA PRO A 526 -11.08 -9.88 17.49
C PRO A 526 -10.94 -8.36 17.30
N VAL A 527 -11.46 -7.86 16.18
CA VAL A 527 -11.41 -6.44 15.78
C VAL A 527 -12.80 -5.98 15.39
N VAL A 528 -13.14 -4.74 15.74
CA VAL A 528 -14.34 -4.04 15.28
C VAL A 528 -13.92 -2.80 14.51
N GLN A 529 -14.35 -2.71 13.27
CA GLN A 529 -14.09 -1.58 12.37
C GLN A 529 -15.37 -0.79 12.14
N MET A 530 -15.26 0.53 12.11
CA MET A 530 -16.39 1.43 11.92
C MET A 530 -16.05 2.50 10.89
N SER A 531 -17.04 2.92 10.10
CA SER A 531 -16.99 4.13 9.29
C SER A 531 -18.25 4.95 9.52
N LEU A 532 -18.09 6.16 10.04
CA LEU A 532 -19.13 7.16 10.08
C LEU A 532 -19.09 7.93 8.75
N LEU A 533 -20.08 7.75 7.92
CA LEU A 533 -20.24 8.42 6.63
C LEU A 533 -21.02 9.71 6.81
N LEU A 534 -20.52 10.79 6.24
CA LEU A 534 -21.06 12.12 6.33
C LEU A 534 -21.28 12.70 4.92
N ASP A 535 -22.26 13.55 4.75
CA ASP A 535 -22.36 14.41 3.58
C ASP A 535 -21.26 15.49 3.60
N GLY A 536 -21.14 16.25 2.53
CA GLY A 536 -20.13 17.30 2.40
C GLY A 536 -19.08 16.92 1.34
N GLY A 537 -17.90 16.53 1.73
CA GLY A 537 -16.80 16.25 0.82
C GLY A 537 -16.27 17.49 0.10
N TYR A 538 -15.39 17.29 -0.91
CA TYR A 538 -14.78 18.43 -1.62
C TYR A 538 -15.79 19.31 -2.34
N LYS A 539 -16.86 18.73 -2.87
CA LYS A 539 -17.94 19.49 -3.53
C LYS A 539 -18.56 20.53 -2.61
N ALA A 540 -18.56 20.31 -1.30
CA ALA A 540 -19.11 21.23 -0.33
C ALA A 540 -18.28 22.52 -0.22
N ASP A 541 -17.03 22.52 -0.60
CA ASP A 541 -16.22 23.73 -0.61
C ASP A 541 -16.80 24.76 -1.59
N ALA A 542 -17.10 24.34 -2.81
CA ALA A 542 -17.71 25.23 -3.81
C ALA A 542 -19.20 25.44 -3.57
N LEU A 543 -19.99 24.37 -3.37
CA LEU A 543 -21.44 24.44 -3.23
C LEU A 543 -21.89 25.05 -1.89
N GLY A 544 -21.12 24.87 -0.82
CA GLY A 544 -21.36 25.43 0.51
C GLY A 544 -20.75 26.82 0.74
N GLY A 545 -20.00 27.35 -0.24
CA GLY A 545 -19.33 28.65 -0.14
C GLY A 545 -18.14 28.66 0.81
N HIS A 546 -17.49 27.52 1.01
CA HIS A 546 -16.23 27.41 1.73
C HIS A 546 -15.04 27.70 0.80
N LYS A 547 -13.87 27.91 1.36
CA LYS A 547 -12.61 28.01 0.61
C LYS A 547 -12.19 26.64 0.11
N LEU A 548 -11.52 26.56 -1.04
CA LEU A 548 -11.03 25.27 -1.58
C LEU A 548 -10.08 24.57 -0.59
N GLY A 549 -10.29 23.28 -0.36
CA GLY A 549 -9.55 22.46 0.59
C GLY A 549 -10.06 22.52 2.03
N THR A 550 -11.10 23.33 2.34
CA THR A 550 -11.65 23.42 3.71
C THR A 550 -12.16 22.07 4.21
N SER A 551 -12.90 21.34 3.40
CA SER A 551 -13.46 20.03 3.78
C SER A 551 -12.38 19.01 4.16
N SER A 552 -11.37 18.84 3.32
CA SER A 552 -10.26 17.94 3.59
C SER A 552 -9.45 18.36 4.82
N PHE A 553 -9.12 19.64 4.90
CA PHE A 553 -8.34 20.19 6.01
C PHE A 553 -9.12 20.13 7.34
N ALA A 554 -10.41 20.46 7.35
CA ALA A 554 -11.24 20.41 8.56
C ALA A 554 -11.43 18.98 9.07
N MET A 555 -11.60 18.02 8.17
CA MET A 555 -11.71 16.60 8.55
C MET A 555 -10.39 16.06 9.10
N SER A 556 -9.25 16.41 8.48
CA SER A 556 -7.94 15.97 8.97
C SER A 556 -7.51 16.63 10.30
N MET A 557 -8.20 17.68 10.71
CA MET A 557 -7.95 18.34 11.98
C MET A 557 -8.76 17.79 13.17
N LEU A 558 -9.64 16.79 12.94
CA LEU A 558 -10.52 16.27 14.00
C LEU A 558 -9.77 15.54 15.11
N ASP A 559 -8.67 14.87 14.80
CA ASP A 559 -7.79 14.15 15.70
C ASP A 559 -6.62 14.99 16.24
N GLU A 560 -6.49 16.23 15.78
CA GLU A 560 -5.49 17.20 16.24
C GLU A 560 -5.90 17.88 17.57
N GLY A 561 -6.40 17.08 18.50
CA GLY A 561 -6.90 17.44 19.80
C GLY A 561 -8.42 17.51 19.88
N ALA A 562 -8.97 16.89 20.90
CA ALA A 562 -10.41 16.82 21.14
C ALA A 562 -10.74 16.89 22.63
N ALA A 563 -11.90 17.44 22.98
CA ALA A 563 -12.32 17.65 24.35
C ALA A 563 -11.30 18.48 25.15
N ASP A 564 -10.72 17.90 26.18
CA ASP A 564 -9.68 18.52 27.02
C ASP A 564 -8.27 18.01 26.66
N TYR A 565 -8.13 17.24 25.59
CA TYR A 565 -6.86 16.63 25.17
C TYR A 565 -6.19 17.47 24.05
N SER A 566 -4.90 17.71 24.20
CA SER A 566 -4.04 18.17 23.11
C SER A 566 -3.90 17.08 22.04
N ALA A 567 -3.34 17.40 20.86
CA ALA A 567 -3.06 16.45 19.79
C ALA A 567 -2.24 15.25 20.30
N LEU A 568 -1.13 15.51 21.00
CA LEU A 568 -0.28 14.45 21.57
C LEU A 568 -0.98 13.60 22.64
N GLU A 569 -1.79 14.20 23.52
CA GLU A 569 -2.54 13.45 24.52
C GLU A 569 -3.63 12.58 23.89
N PHE A 570 -4.26 13.08 22.81
CA PHE A 570 -5.26 12.34 22.05
C PHE A 570 -4.62 11.14 21.33
N ALA A 571 -3.54 11.35 20.58
CA ALA A 571 -2.77 10.30 19.93
C ALA A 571 -2.27 9.25 20.95
N GLY A 572 -1.70 9.69 22.08
CA GLY A 572 -1.22 8.78 23.13
C GLY A 572 -2.32 7.89 23.73
N ARG A 573 -3.55 8.40 23.83
CA ARG A 573 -4.69 7.60 24.27
C ARG A 573 -5.10 6.57 23.22
N ALA A 574 -5.13 6.93 21.95
CA ALA A 574 -5.40 6.00 20.85
C ALA A 574 -4.37 4.86 20.80
N GLU A 575 -3.09 5.20 20.89
CA GLU A 575 -2.00 4.23 20.90
C GLU A 575 -2.05 3.31 22.14
N ALA A 576 -2.35 3.85 23.32
CA ALA A 576 -2.49 3.05 24.55
C ALA A 576 -3.64 2.03 24.49
N LEU A 577 -4.67 2.30 23.70
CA LEU A 577 -5.79 1.38 23.40
C LEU A 577 -5.48 0.45 22.21
N GLY A 578 -4.41 0.68 21.48
CA GLY A 578 -4.15 0.02 20.20
C GLY A 578 -5.25 0.34 19.16
N ALA A 579 -5.94 1.46 19.32
CA ALA A 579 -6.97 1.93 18.43
C ALA A 579 -6.37 2.73 17.25
N GLU A 580 -6.98 2.57 16.08
CA GLU A 580 -6.71 3.42 14.92
C GLU A 580 -7.98 4.22 14.63
N LEU A 581 -7.84 5.53 14.58
CA LEU A 581 -8.96 6.42 14.30
C LEU A 581 -8.47 7.66 13.54
N GLY A 582 -9.39 8.28 12.83
CA GLY A 582 -9.11 9.48 12.06
C GLY A 582 -10.30 9.86 11.19
N ALA A 583 -10.16 10.93 10.43
CA ALA A 583 -11.19 11.38 9.53
C ALA A 583 -10.61 11.99 8.25
N GLY A 584 -11.43 12.02 7.18
CA GLY A 584 -11.02 12.58 5.91
C GLY A 584 -12.22 12.93 5.04
N ALA A 585 -11.99 13.63 3.94
CA ALA A 585 -13.00 13.93 2.94
C ALA A 585 -12.65 13.26 1.60
N SER A 586 -13.68 12.93 0.85
CA SER A 586 -13.63 12.50 -0.54
C SER A 586 -14.42 13.49 -1.40
N LEU A 587 -14.52 13.23 -2.70
CA LEU A 587 -15.23 14.10 -3.63
C LEU A 587 -16.66 14.39 -3.15
N ASP A 588 -17.40 13.36 -2.76
CA ASP A 588 -18.83 13.42 -2.45
C ASP A 588 -19.21 13.40 -0.97
N GLY A 589 -18.27 13.16 -0.08
CA GLY A 589 -18.58 13.10 1.33
C GLY A 589 -17.38 13.06 2.26
N GLY A 590 -17.65 13.33 3.54
CA GLY A 590 -16.70 13.08 4.62
C GLY A 590 -16.85 11.67 5.18
N SER A 591 -15.80 11.20 5.87
CA SER A 591 -15.86 9.98 6.66
C SER A 591 -14.93 10.08 7.87
N ALA A 592 -15.36 9.48 8.99
CA ALA A 592 -14.49 9.23 10.12
C ALA A 592 -14.45 7.72 10.36
N TYR A 593 -13.30 7.20 10.78
CA TYR A 593 -13.13 5.77 10.98
C TYR A 593 -12.57 5.46 12.37
N LEU A 594 -12.90 4.27 12.83
CA LEU A 594 -12.35 3.67 14.05
C LEU A 594 -12.09 2.18 13.76
N SER A 595 -10.89 1.70 14.12
CA SER A 595 -10.56 0.28 14.22
C SER A 595 -10.08 0.00 15.64
N ALA A 596 -10.82 -0.83 16.36
CA ALA A 596 -10.55 -1.15 17.76
C ALA A 596 -10.44 -2.66 17.98
N LEU A 597 -9.53 -3.08 18.87
CA LEU A 597 -9.58 -4.44 19.42
C LEU A 597 -10.89 -4.64 20.16
N LYS A 598 -11.48 -5.83 20.08
CA LYS A 598 -12.81 -6.14 20.66
C LYS A 598 -12.93 -5.76 22.14
N ASP A 599 -11.89 -6.01 22.92
CA ASP A 599 -11.84 -5.70 24.37
C ASP A 599 -11.63 -4.21 24.68
N GLN A 600 -11.26 -3.39 23.66
CA GLN A 600 -11.01 -1.95 23.75
C GLN A 600 -12.08 -1.11 23.03
N VAL A 601 -13.19 -1.70 22.56
CA VAL A 601 -14.22 -0.97 21.79
C VAL A 601 -14.84 0.16 22.61
N ASP A 602 -15.21 -0.06 23.86
CA ASP A 602 -15.88 0.96 24.70
C ASP A 602 -15.01 2.22 24.92
N PRO A 603 -13.76 2.12 25.43
CA PRO A 603 -12.91 3.29 25.57
C PRO A 603 -12.50 3.92 24.23
N SER A 604 -12.34 3.13 23.17
CA SER A 604 -12.05 3.65 21.82
C SER A 604 -13.22 4.43 21.23
N LEU A 605 -14.47 3.99 21.47
CA LEU A 605 -15.67 4.73 21.10
C LEU A 605 -15.81 6.05 21.85
N ALA A 606 -15.40 6.10 23.12
CA ALA A 606 -15.38 7.36 23.87
C ALA A 606 -14.45 8.38 23.22
N LEU A 607 -13.24 7.95 22.82
CA LEU A 607 -12.27 8.80 22.14
C LEU A 607 -12.76 9.23 20.76
N PHE A 608 -13.35 8.32 20.00
CA PHE A 608 -13.95 8.59 18.70
C PHE A 608 -15.12 9.61 18.79
N ALA A 609 -15.95 9.48 19.82
CA ALA A 609 -17.04 10.43 20.05
C ALA A 609 -16.51 11.84 20.41
N ASP A 610 -15.42 11.90 21.19
CA ASP A 610 -14.76 13.18 21.49
C ASP A 610 -14.19 13.84 20.25
N MET A 611 -13.52 13.08 19.37
CA MET A 611 -13.02 13.54 18.09
C MET A 611 -14.13 14.15 17.19
N LEU A 612 -15.25 13.48 17.10
CA LEU A 612 -16.36 13.91 16.26
C LEU A 612 -17.10 15.14 16.82
N ARG A 613 -17.31 15.16 18.12
CA ARG A 613 -18.22 16.10 18.78
C ARG A 613 -17.54 17.35 19.32
N ARG A 614 -16.28 17.25 19.70
CA ARG A 614 -15.55 18.27 20.45
C ARG A 614 -14.11 18.49 19.95
N PRO A 615 -13.87 18.58 18.61
CA PRO A 615 -12.53 18.91 18.13
C PRO A 615 -12.12 20.29 18.65
N THR A 616 -10.88 20.45 19.05
CA THR A 616 -10.39 21.72 19.62
C THR A 616 -10.16 22.79 18.57
N PHE A 617 -9.70 22.40 17.38
CA PHE A 617 -9.23 23.31 16.34
C PHE A 617 -8.33 24.40 16.91
N SER A 618 -7.31 24.01 17.67
CA SER A 618 -6.42 24.99 18.30
C SER A 618 -5.65 25.76 17.23
N GLU A 619 -5.47 27.07 17.42
CA GLU A 619 -4.75 27.90 16.44
C GLU A 619 -3.30 27.43 16.24
N ALA A 620 -2.67 26.89 17.28
CA ALA A 620 -1.30 26.37 17.22
C ALA A 620 -1.19 25.15 16.30
N GLU A 621 -2.17 24.22 16.38
CA GLU A 621 -2.22 23.03 15.53
C GLU A 621 -2.67 23.38 14.11
N ILE A 622 -3.62 24.29 13.94
CA ILE A 622 -4.00 24.81 12.62
C ILE A 622 -2.77 25.35 11.86
N GLU A 623 -1.96 26.17 12.50
CA GLU A 623 -0.77 26.71 11.85
C GLU A 623 0.31 25.64 11.58
N ARG A 624 0.47 24.65 12.46
CA ARG A 624 1.36 23.50 12.25
C ARG A 624 0.93 22.68 11.06
N VAL A 625 -0.33 22.22 11.06
CA VAL A 625 -0.88 21.37 10.00
C VAL A 625 -0.94 22.11 8.65
N LYS A 626 -1.24 23.44 8.62
CA LYS A 626 -1.16 24.21 7.39
C LYS A 626 0.23 24.19 6.77
N ALA A 627 1.28 24.33 7.58
CA ALA A 627 2.64 24.30 7.07
C ALA A 627 2.96 22.97 6.40
N THR A 628 2.65 21.85 7.08
CA THR A 628 2.83 20.49 6.54
C THR A 628 1.93 20.23 5.31
N TRP A 629 0.68 20.73 5.32
CA TRP A 629 -0.24 20.60 4.19
C TRP A 629 0.25 21.32 2.93
N ILE A 630 0.74 22.55 3.10
CA ILE A 630 1.34 23.32 2.00
C ILE A 630 2.60 22.65 1.46
N ALA A 631 3.43 22.08 2.34
CA ALA A 631 4.57 21.27 1.91
C ALA A 631 4.11 20.03 1.12
N GLY A 632 3.04 19.36 1.54
CA GLY A 632 2.40 18.28 0.80
C GLY A 632 1.95 18.70 -0.61
N ILE A 633 1.33 19.87 -0.76
CA ILE A 633 0.95 20.44 -2.06
C ILE A 633 2.19 20.65 -2.95
N LYS A 634 3.29 21.13 -2.41
CA LYS A 634 4.54 21.29 -3.16
C LYS A 634 5.09 19.92 -3.62
N GLN A 635 5.00 18.90 -2.77
CA GLN A 635 5.39 17.53 -3.14
C GLN A 635 4.47 16.95 -4.22
N GLU A 636 3.15 17.19 -4.17
CA GLU A 636 2.22 16.81 -5.24
C GLU A 636 2.65 17.42 -6.58
N LYS A 637 3.03 18.70 -6.61
CA LYS A 637 3.51 19.38 -7.81
C LYS A 637 4.84 18.83 -8.35
N ALA A 638 5.70 18.33 -7.48
CA ALA A 638 6.98 17.74 -7.85
C ALA A 638 6.89 16.30 -8.38
N ARG A 639 5.78 15.61 -8.11
CA ARG A 639 5.55 14.23 -8.59
C ARG A 639 4.77 14.24 -9.89
N PRO A 640 5.28 13.64 -10.98
CA PRO A 640 4.64 13.73 -12.31
C PRO A 640 3.17 13.34 -12.32
N ASN A 641 2.83 12.19 -11.74
CA ASN A 641 1.45 11.70 -11.67
C ASN A 641 0.54 12.66 -10.88
N SER A 642 1.02 13.11 -9.71
CA SER A 642 0.25 14.01 -8.85
C SER A 642 0.06 15.39 -9.51
N ALA A 643 1.08 15.90 -10.21
CA ALA A 643 1.00 17.16 -10.96
C ALA A 643 -0.10 17.07 -12.04
N ALA A 644 -0.15 15.98 -12.81
CA ALA A 644 -1.21 15.77 -13.80
C ALA A 644 -2.60 15.70 -13.15
N LEU A 645 -2.76 14.94 -12.06
CA LEU A 645 -4.02 14.77 -11.34
C LEU A 645 -4.47 16.04 -10.59
N ARG A 646 -3.57 16.98 -10.34
CA ARG A 646 -3.95 18.30 -9.82
C ARG A 646 -4.62 19.18 -10.87
N VAL A 647 -4.11 19.17 -12.10
CA VAL A 647 -4.59 20.06 -13.17
C VAL A 647 -5.74 19.47 -13.99
N MET A 648 -5.88 18.13 -14.01
CA MET A 648 -6.90 17.45 -14.83
C MET A 648 -8.35 17.86 -14.47
N PRO A 649 -8.79 17.89 -13.19
CA PRO A 649 -10.16 18.22 -12.85
C PRO A 649 -10.60 19.63 -13.30
N PRO A 650 -9.85 20.72 -13.04
CA PRO A 650 -10.20 22.04 -13.57
C PRO A 650 -10.27 22.08 -15.11
N LEU A 651 -9.45 21.31 -15.80
CA LEU A 651 -9.46 21.23 -17.26
C LEU A 651 -10.68 20.47 -17.77
N LEU A 652 -11.18 19.46 -17.06
CA LEU A 652 -12.34 18.68 -17.42
C LEU A 652 -13.66 19.39 -17.09
N TYR A 653 -13.80 19.89 -15.86
CA TYR A 653 -15.04 20.47 -15.34
C TYR A 653 -15.15 21.98 -15.55
N GLY A 654 -14.04 22.67 -15.79
CA GLY A 654 -13.99 24.14 -15.82
C GLY A 654 -13.83 24.77 -14.45
N GLU A 655 -13.18 25.92 -14.41
CA GLU A 655 -12.93 26.65 -13.15
C GLU A 655 -14.26 27.02 -12.45
N GLY A 656 -14.28 26.85 -11.13
CA GLY A 656 -15.44 27.16 -10.28
C GLY A 656 -16.50 26.06 -10.20
N HIS A 657 -16.37 24.98 -10.96
CA HIS A 657 -17.24 23.82 -10.83
C HIS A 657 -16.97 23.10 -9.50
N ALA A 658 -17.99 22.44 -8.92
CA ALA A 658 -17.88 21.75 -7.63
C ALA A 658 -16.82 20.63 -7.58
N TYR A 659 -16.53 20.02 -8.72
CA TYR A 659 -15.51 18.99 -8.87
C TYR A 659 -14.18 19.50 -9.49
N ALA A 660 -14.06 20.79 -9.76
CA ALA A 660 -12.88 21.38 -10.38
C ALA A 660 -11.78 21.68 -9.35
N MET A 661 -11.38 20.67 -8.59
CA MET A 661 -10.26 20.78 -7.63
C MET A 661 -9.36 19.54 -7.76
N PRO A 662 -8.12 19.60 -7.27
CA PRO A 662 -7.24 18.44 -7.30
C PRO A 662 -7.90 17.17 -6.78
N PHE A 663 -7.64 16.03 -7.40
CA PHE A 663 -8.22 14.75 -6.97
C PHE A 663 -7.90 14.41 -5.51
N SER A 664 -6.80 14.90 -4.96
CA SER A 664 -6.43 14.78 -3.55
C SER A 664 -7.31 15.58 -2.60
N GLY A 665 -8.11 16.53 -3.12
CA GLY A 665 -8.86 17.48 -2.29
C GLY A 665 -7.99 18.45 -1.51
N SER A 666 -6.69 18.54 -1.83
CA SER A 666 -5.70 19.34 -1.07
C SER A 666 -5.89 20.85 -1.20
N GLY A 667 -6.70 21.33 -2.15
CA GLY A 667 -6.87 22.75 -2.43
C GLY A 667 -5.64 23.36 -3.10
N THR A 668 -5.39 24.66 -2.80
CA THR A 668 -4.21 25.38 -3.27
C THR A 668 -3.43 25.93 -2.09
N GLU A 669 -2.13 26.21 -2.27
CA GLU A 669 -1.31 26.82 -1.21
C GLU A 669 -1.96 28.11 -0.68
N ALA A 670 -2.50 28.96 -1.58
CA ALA A 670 -3.14 30.20 -1.20
C ALA A 670 -4.47 29.99 -0.43
N SER A 671 -5.30 29.04 -0.84
CA SER A 671 -6.54 28.73 -0.15
C SER A 671 -6.29 28.19 1.25
N ILE A 672 -5.37 27.23 1.40
CA ILE A 672 -5.00 26.64 2.68
C ILE A 672 -4.35 27.68 3.61
N ALA A 673 -3.43 28.50 3.12
CA ALA A 673 -2.83 29.56 3.91
C ALA A 673 -3.86 30.56 4.47
N SER A 674 -4.98 30.76 3.75
CA SER A 674 -6.07 31.67 4.14
C SER A 674 -7.08 31.10 5.12
N LEU A 675 -7.07 29.78 5.40
CA LEU A 675 -8.00 29.13 6.30
C LEU A 675 -7.89 29.68 7.73
N THR A 676 -8.99 29.80 8.39
CA THR A 676 -9.07 30.25 9.78
C THR A 676 -9.80 29.22 10.63
N ARG A 677 -9.68 29.32 11.93
CA ARG A 677 -10.45 28.47 12.85
C ARG A 677 -11.95 28.57 12.62
N ASP A 678 -12.44 29.78 12.30
CA ASP A 678 -13.88 30.02 12.03
C ASP A 678 -14.33 29.28 10.76
N ASP A 679 -13.49 29.17 9.72
CA ASP A 679 -13.78 28.38 8.52
C ASP A 679 -13.97 26.88 8.87
N LEU A 680 -13.06 26.33 9.70
CA LEU A 680 -13.14 24.93 10.13
C LEU A 680 -14.35 24.66 11.03
N LEU A 681 -14.64 25.54 11.97
CA LEU A 681 -15.84 25.45 12.81
C LEU A 681 -17.13 25.57 11.99
N ALA A 682 -17.14 26.42 10.97
CA ALA A 682 -18.30 26.55 10.09
C ALA A 682 -18.55 25.26 9.30
N TYR A 683 -17.49 24.65 8.74
CA TYR A 683 -17.57 23.36 8.07
C TYR A 683 -18.05 22.25 9.04
N HIS A 684 -17.40 22.11 10.19
CA HIS A 684 -17.70 21.10 11.20
C HIS A 684 -19.18 21.15 11.63
N ARG A 685 -19.69 22.34 12.04
CA ARG A 685 -21.09 22.54 12.45
C ARG A 685 -22.09 22.23 11.35
N THR A 686 -21.69 22.43 10.10
CA THR A 686 -22.55 22.22 8.93
C THR A 686 -22.64 20.75 8.57
N TRP A 687 -21.55 20.03 8.59
CA TRP A 687 -21.45 18.70 7.98
C TRP A 687 -21.21 17.56 8.98
N VAL A 688 -20.49 17.79 10.10
CA VAL A 688 -20.19 16.74 11.11
C VAL A 688 -21.31 16.72 12.14
N ARG A 689 -22.38 16.00 11.79
CA ARG A 689 -23.62 16.01 12.58
C ARG A 689 -24.44 14.73 12.41
N PRO A 690 -25.21 14.29 13.41
CA PRO A 690 -25.91 13.00 13.40
C PRO A 690 -26.95 12.88 12.28
N GLU A 691 -27.61 14.00 11.91
CA GLU A 691 -28.65 14.01 10.88
C GLU A 691 -28.10 13.75 9.48
N ASN A 692 -26.79 13.92 9.27
CA ASN A 692 -26.10 13.66 8.01
C ASN A 692 -25.29 12.34 8.08
N ALA A 693 -25.42 11.57 9.16
CA ALA A 693 -24.51 10.47 9.45
C ALA A 693 -25.15 9.09 9.28
N THR A 694 -24.42 8.18 8.66
CA THR A 694 -24.68 6.73 8.70
C THR A 694 -23.43 6.03 9.22
N LEU A 695 -23.58 5.19 10.23
CA LEU A 695 -22.50 4.41 10.82
C LEU A 695 -22.49 2.99 10.27
N VAL A 696 -21.45 2.62 9.56
CA VAL A 696 -21.17 1.25 9.10
C VAL A 696 -20.24 0.58 10.11
N VAL A 697 -20.63 -0.59 10.60
CA VAL A 697 -19.87 -1.39 11.57
C VAL A 697 -19.61 -2.78 10.97
N VAL A 698 -18.36 -3.21 10.97
CA VAL A 698 -17.96 -4.57 10.53
C VAL A 698 -16.97 -5.15 11.52
N GLY A 699 -17.17 -6.37 11.96
CA GLY A 699 -16.23 -7.02 12.86
C GLY A 699 -16.85 -7.99 13.85
N ASP A 700 -16.06 -8.34 14.86
CA ASP A 700 -16.44 -9.29 15.92
C ASP A 700 -17.33 -8.62 16.98
N THR A 701 -18.58 -8.34 16.60
CA THR A 701 -19.61 -7.78 17.46
C THR A 701 -21.01 -8.11 16.93
N THR A 702 -22.03 -7.90 17.77
CA THR A 702 -23.46 -8.02 17.42
C THR A 702 -24.19 -6.71 17.67
N LEU A 703 -25.40 -6.52 17.09
CA LEU A 703 -26.22 -5.33 17.41
C LEU A 703 -26.51 -5.20 18.90
N ASN A 704 -26.72 -6.33 19.60
CA ASN A 704 -26.97 -6.33 21.03
C ASN A 704 -25.77 -5.85 21.87
N GLU A 705 -24.56 -6.04 21.38
CA GLU A 705 -23.32 -5.59 22.03
C GLU A 705 -23.00 -4.13 21.65
N ILE A 706 -23.07 -3.80 20.36
CA ILE A 706 -22.54 -2.52 19.88
C ILE A 706 -23.52 -1.35 20.05
N VAL A 707 -24.84 -1.55 19.84
CA VAL A 707 -25.81 -0.45 19.92
C VAL A 707 -25.86 0.21 21.31
N PRO A 708 -25.83 -0.52 22.45
CA PRO A 708 -25.73 0.12 23.75
C PRO A 708 -24.49 0.99 23.96
N LEU A 709 -23.35 0.59 23.37
CA LEU A 709 -22.11 1.38 23.41
C LEU A 709 -22.21 2.63 22.52
N LEU A 710 -22.78 2.49 21.33
CA LEU A 710 -23.04 3.62 20.44
C LEU A 710 -24.03 4.61 21.07
N GLU A 711 -25.10 4.13 21.68
CA GLU A 711 -26.06 5.00 22.44
C GLU A 711 -25.38 5.71 23.61
N LYS A 712 -24.49 5.04 24.34
CA LYS A 712 -23.75 5.63 25.46
C LYS A 712 -22.89 6.82 25.02
N HIS A 713 -22.20 6.71 23.87
CA HIS A 713 -21.20 7.69 23.43
C HIS A 713 -21.71 8.68 22.39
N LEU A 714 -22.68 8.28 21.56
CA LEU A 714 -23.20 9.08 20.44
C LEU A 714 -24.71 9.37 20.53
N GLY A 715 -25.48 8.65 21.36
CA GLY A 715 -26.94 8.76 21.37
C GLY A 715 -27.49 10.15 21.74
N ASP A 716 -26.76 10.94 22.51
CA ASP A 716 -27.08 12.32 22.89
C ASP A 716 -26.42 13.38 21.96
N TRP A 717 -25.70 12.95 20.91
CA TRP A 717 -25.11 13.85 19.93
C TRP A 717 -26.18 14.56 19.12
N THR A 718 -26.12 15.88 19.04
CA THR A 718 -27.09 16.72 18.31
C THR A 718 -26.36 17.75 17.44
N GLY A 719 -26.88 18.01 16.26
CA GLY A 719 -26.37 19.08 15.39
C GLY A 719 -26.94 20.46 15.78
N GLU A 720 -26.18 21.53 15.53
CA GLU A 720 -26.63 22.90 15.68
C GLU A 720 -27.33 23.41 14.40
N GLY A 721 -28.48 24.06 14.51
CA GLY A 721 -29.17 24.63 13.37
C GLY A 721 -29.86 23.59 12.48
N LYS A 722 -30.12 23.93 11.23
CA LYS A 722 -30.69 23.01 10.23
C LYS A 722 -29.58 22.26 9.50
N PRO A 723 -29.75 20.95 9.17
CA PRO A 723 -28.85 20.24 8.28
C PRO A 723 -28.70 20.99 6.96
N ALA A 724 -27.49 21.10 6.48
CA ALA A 724 -27.24 21.53 5.11
C ALA A 724 -27.55 20.37 4.15
N THR A 725 -28.01 20.71 2.97
CA THR A 725 -28.04 19.78 1.83
C THR A 725 -27.01 20.24 0.84
N THR A 726 -26.20 19.32 0.35
CA THR A 726 -25.34 19.59 -0.80
C THR A 726 -26.22 19.97 -1.99
N GLY A 727 -25.87 21.07 -2.66
CA GLY A 727 -26.51 21.43 -3.94
C GLY A 727 -26.27 20.34 -4.98
N GLU A 728 -27.06 20.33 -6.03
CA GLU A 728 -26.90 19.47 -7.18
C GLU A 728 -25.60 19.83 -7.92
N VAL A 729 -24.79 18.81 -8.26
CA VAL A 729 -23.61 18.98 -9.12
C VAL A 729 -24.09 19.11 -10.56
N VAL A 730 -23.79 20.25 -11.19
CA VAL A 730 -24.29 20.57 -12.54
C VAL A 730 -23.46 19.86 -13.58
N ASP A 731 -24.07 19.25 -14.57
CA ASP A 731 -23.39 18.65 -15.70
C ASP A 731 -22.66 19.69 -16.57
N VAL A 732 -21.52 19.29 -17.10
CA VAL A 732 -20.68 20.12 -17.97
C VAL A 732 -20.64 19.53 -19.39
N GLU A 733 -20.70 20.37 -20.41
CA GLU A 733 -20.51 19.94 -21.78
C GLU A 733 -19.05 19.56 -22.06
N ARG A 734 -18.85 18.46 -22.78
CA ARG A 734 -17.53 18.03 -23.23
C ARG A 734 -16.92 19.02 -24.21
N PRO A 735 -15.59 19.11 -24.32
CA PRO A 735 -14.93 19.89 -25.35
C PRO A 735 -15.34 19.43 -26.73
N SER A 736 -15.46 20.37 -27.68
CA SER A 736 -15.82 20.09 -29.08
C SER A 736 -14.62 19.64 -29.93
N ALA A 737 -13.43 19.61 -29.39
CA ALA A 737 -12.20 19.16 -30.04
C ALA A 737 -11.17 18.75 -28.98
N PRO A 738 -10.25 17.85 -29.27
CA PRO A 738 -9.19 17.42 -28.37
C PRO A 738 -8.27 18.58 -27.95
N ARG A 739 -7.78 18.55 -26.72
CA ARG A 739 -6.88 19.54 -26.14
C ARG A 739 -5.67 18.86 -25.53
N VAL A 740 -4.49 19.43 -25.68
CA VAL A 740 -3.24 18.89 -25.16
C VAL A 740 -2.59 19.91 -24.25
N PHE A 741 -2.25 19.51 -23.04
CA PHE A 741 -1.57 20.32 -22.05
C PHE A 741 -0.25 19.66 -21.66
N LEU A 742 0.81 20.45 -21.65
CA LEU A 742 2.16 19.99 -21.29
C LEU A 742 2.58 20.66 -19.98
N ILE A 743 3.19 19.88 -19.09
CA ILE A 743 3.78 20.37 -17.83
C ILE A 743 5.26 20.04 -17.85
N ASP A 744 6.10 21.05 -17.65
CA ASP A 744 7.54 20.88 -17.66
C ASP A 744 8.06 20.20 -16.41
N GLN A 745 8.89 19.18 -16.63
CA GLN A 745 9.70 18.54 -15.61
C GLN A 745 11.13 18.34 -16.14
N PRO A 746 12.00 19.33 -16.00
CA PRO A 746 13.33 19.30 -16.56
C PRO A 746 14.15 18.08 -16.11
N GLY A 747 14.80 17.43 -17.05
CA GLY A 747 15.64 16.26 -16.80
C GLY A 747 14.88 14.96 -16.50
N ALA A 748 13.55 14.94 -16.66
CA ALA A 748 12.78 13.71 -16.52
C ALA A 748 13.20 12.67 -17.57
N VAL A 749 13.36 11.42 -17.14
CA VAL A 749 13.72 10.28 -18.00
C VAL A 749 12.48 9.53 -18.50
N GLN A 750 11.30 9.87 -17.99
CA GLN A 750 10.00 9.41 -18.43
C GLN A 750 9.02 10.57 -18.61
N ALA A 751 8.05 10.39 -19.51
CA ALA A 751 6.85 11.21 -19.58
C ALA A 751 5.66 10.46 -18.98
N ASN A 752 4.83 11.18 -18.24
CA ASN A 752 3.59 10.66 -17.69
C ASN A 752 2.41 11.21 -18.50
N ILE A 753 1.76 10.34 -19.24
CA ILE A 753 0.66 10.67 -20.14
C ILE A 753 -0.65 10.37 -19.43
N PHE A 754 -1.51 11.37 -19.27
CA PHE A 754 -2.89 11.22 -18.90
C PHE A 754 -3.79 11.68 -20.04
N VAL A 755 -4.83 10.91 -20.33
CA VAL A 755 -5.87 11.30 -21.27
C VAL A 755 -7.23 10.97 -20.68
N GLY A 756 -8.20 11.88 -20.81
CA GLY A 756 -9.51 11.64 -20.23
C GLY A 756 -10.60 12.57 -20.69
N GLN A 757 -11.79 12.28 -20.20
CA GLN A 757 -13.02 13.04 -20.42
C GLN A 757 -14.02 12.80 -19.29
N LEU A 758 -15.11 13.56 -19.29
CA LEU A 758 -16.24 13.31 -18.39
C LEU A 758 -17.15 12.22 -18.95
N VAL A 759 -17.58 11.32 -18.06
CA VAL A 759 -18.55 10.26 -18.34
C VAL A 759 -19.73 10.35 -17.37
N PRO A 760 -20.85 9.65 -17.60
CA PRO A 760 -21.99 9.66 -16.69
C PRO A 760 -21.62 9.28 -15.24
N SER A 761 -22.49 9.69 -14.32
CA SER A 761 -22.32 9.40 -12.89
C SER A 761 -22.34 7.89 -12.58
N THR A 762 -21.86 7.52 -11.42
CA THR A 762 -21.95 6.14 -10.90
C THR A 762 -23.39 5.63 -10.74
N ALA A 763 -24.36 6.54 -10.62
CA ALA A 763 -25.76 6.22 -10.47
C ALA A 763 -26.52 6.11 -11.83
N SER A 764 -25.83 6.25 -12.97
CA SER A 764 -26.47 6.08 -14.28
C SER A 764 -26.86 4.61 -14.52
N ASP A 765 -27.94 4.41 -15.29
CA ASP A 765 -28.48 3.08 -15.58
C ASP A 765 -27.50 2.19 -16.36
N ASP A 766 -26.52 2.80 -17.06
CA ASP A 766 -25.49 2.12 -17.87
C ASP A 766 -24.10 2.11 -17.19
N ALA A 767 -24.03 2.39 -15.89
CA ALA A 767 -22.77 2.45 -15.18
C ALA A 767 -22.01 1.10 -15.17
N THR A 768 -22.74 -0.01 -14.96
CA THR A 768 -22.14 -1.37 -14.95
C THR A 768 -21.57 -1.72 -16.34
N GLU A 769 -22.30 -1.44 -17.41
CA GLU A 769 -21.87 -1.67 -18.80
C GLU A 769 -20.62 -0.85 -19.14
N PHE A 770 -20.58 0.41 -18.72
CA PHE A 770 -19.43 1.29 -18.96
C PHE A 770 -18.20 0.84 -18.17
N GLU A 771 -18.35 0.52 -16.90
CA GLU A 771 -17.25 0.01 -16.05
C GLU A 771 -16.67 -1.29 -16.63
N PHE A 772 -17.56 -2.19 -17.09
CA PHE A 772 -17.14 -3.42 -17.74
C PHE A 772 -16.40 -3.16 -19.06
N ALA A 773 -16.90 -2.22 -19.90
CA ALA A 773 -16.21 -1.82 -21.12
C ALA A 773 -14.84 -1.18 -20.83
N ASN A 774 -14.72 -0.39 -19.76
CA ASN A 774 -13.46 0.16 -19.32
C ASN A 774 -12.49 -0.94 -18.86
N THR A 775 -12.98 -2.00 -18.19
CA THR A 775 -12.14 -3.12 -17.76
C THR A 775 -11.50 -3.84 -18.95
N VAL A 776 -12.23 -4.02 -20.06
CA VAL A 776 -11.68 -4.57 -21.30
C VAL A 776 -10.59 -3.66 -21.88
N LEU A 777 -10.80 -2.34 -21.87
CA LEU A 777 -9.86 -1.37 -22.44
C LEU A 777 -8.57 -1.23 -21.63
N GLY A 778 -8.70 -1.01 -20.29
CA GLY A 778 -7.55 -0.67 -19.45
C GLY A 778 -7.71 -1.00 -17.96
N GLY A 779 -8.72 -1.78 -17.55
CA GLY A 779 -9.01 -1.98 -16.13
C GLY A 779 -8.30 -3.17 -15.47
N GLN A 780 -7.55 -3.99 -16.21
CA GLN A 780 -6.83 -5.15 -15.66
C GLN A 780 -5.49 -5.36 -16.38
N PHE A 781 -4.66 -6.28 -15.85
CA PHE A 781 -3.32 -6.52 -16.41
C PHE A 781 -3.37 -6.92 -17.88
N SER A 782 -4.23 -7.86 -18.26
CA SER A 782 -4.37 -8.32 -19.63
C SER A 782 -5.33 -7.48 -20.50
N SER A 783 -5.56 -6.20 -20.13
CA SER A 783 -6.35 -5.23 -20.89
C SER A 783 -5.60 -4.69 -22.10
N ARG A 784 -6.33 -4.12 -23.08
CA ARG A 784 -5.76 -3.67 -24.36
C ARG A 784 -4.63 -2.66 -24.21
N LEU A 785 -4.80 -1.64 -23.37
CA LEU A 785 -3.79 -0.60 -23.17
C LEU A 785 -2.49 -1.16 -22.61
N ASN A 786 -2.58 -2.05 -21.63
CA ASN A 786 -1.42 -2.66 -21.00
C ASN A 786 -0.74 -3.66 -21.95
N MET A 787 -1.50 -4.49 -22.62
CA MET A 787 -0.95 -5.44 -23.62
C MET A 787 -0.27 -4.73 -24.78
N ASN A 788 -0.74 -3.51 -25.16
CA ASN A 788 -0.07 -2.72 -26.19
C ASN A 788 1.23 -2.09 -25.68
N LEU A 789 1.14 -1.17 -24.70
CA LEU A 789 2.29 -0.33 -24.32
C LEU A 789 3.35 -1.06 -23.49
N ARG A 790 2.92 -2.02 -22.64
CA ARG A 790 3.83 -2.81 -21.83
C ARG A 790 4.32 -4.06 -22.56
N GLU A 791 3.39 -4.92 -23.00
CA GLU A 791 3.75 -6.27 -23.48
C GLU A 791 4.20 -6.29 -24.95
N ASP A 792 3.59 -5.48 -25.83
CA ASP A 792 3.96 -5.45 -27.28
C ASP A 792 5.07 -4.42 -27.58
N LYS A 793 4.97 -3.22 -27.01
CA LYS A 793 5.90 -2.11 -27.29
C LYS A 793 7.06 -2.00 -26.32
N HIS A 794 6.90 -2.47 -25.09
CA HIS A 794 7.89 -2.35 -24.01
C HIS A 794 8.29 -0.88 -23.72
N TRP A 795 7.36 0.07 -23.91
CA TRP A 795 7.61 1.50 -23.70
C TRP A 795 7.19 1.98 -22.31
N ALA A 796 6.38 1.20 -21.61
CA ALA A 796 5.85 1.51 -20.29
C ALA A 796 6.05 0.33 -19.31
N TYR A 797 6.05 0.61 -18.01
CA TYR A 797 5.92 -0.42 -16.98
C TYR A 797 4.47 -0.90 -16.83
N GLY A 798 3.49 -0.05 -17.17
CA GLY A 798 2.07 -0.38 -17.21
C GLY A 798 1.24 0.74 -17.80
N SER A 799 0.06 0.40 -18.34
CA SER A 799 -0.91 1.36 -18.88
C SER A 799 -2.32 0.92 -18.53
N TYR A 800 -3.08 1.79 -17.88
CA TYR A 800 -4.38 1.48 -17.32
C TYR A 800 -5.40 2.58 -17.58
N SER A 801 -6.70 2.25 -17.44
CA SER A 801 -7.79 3.23 -17.43
C SER A 801 -8.74 2.98 -16.26
N PHE A 802 -9.34 4.05 -15.74
CA PHE A 802 -10.23 4.00 -14.57
C PHE A 802 -11.23 5.17 -14.60
N ALA A 803 -12.34 5.00 -13.90
CA ALA A 803 -13.33 6.03 -13.66
C ALA A 803 -13.73 5.99 -12.18
N PRO A 804 -13.25 6.93 -11.34
CA PRO A 804 -13.62 6.99 -9.93
C PRO A 804 -15.12 7.21 -9.76
N ASP A 805 -15.71 6.62 -8.72
CA ASP A 805 -17.12 6.84 -8.38
C ASP A 805 -17.42 8.31 -8.06
N ALA A 806 -18.54 8.84 -8.59
CA ALA A 806 -19.05 10.16 -8.28
C ALA A 806 -20.57 10.25 -8.44
N LEU A 807 -21.22 11.11 -7.62
CA LEU A 807 -22.65 11.41 -7.70
C LEU A 807 -23.02 12.23 -8.95
N GLY A 808 -22.13 13.11 -9.41
CA GLY A 808 -22.23 13.81 -10.69
C GLY A 808 -21.47 13.10 -11.80
N GLN A 809 -21.30 13.78 -12.96
CA GLN A 809 -20.40 13.30 -14.01
C GLN A 809 -19.03 13.01 -13.41
N ARG A 810 -18.44 11.86 -13.77
CA ARG A 810 -17.14 11.40 -13.25
C ARG A 810 -16.07 11.46 -14.33
N PRO A 811 -14.80 11.66 -13.97
CA PRO A 811 -13.72 11.60 -14.94
C PRO A 811 -13.42 10.14 -15.28
N TRP A 812 -13.35 9.83 -16.56
CA TRP A 812 -12.67 8.65 -17.04
C TRP A 812 -11.27 9.06 -17.48
N LEU A 813 -10.27 8.34 -17.03
CA LEU A 813 -8.86 8.61 -17.30
C LEU A 813 -8.14 7.36 -17.77
N ALA A 814 -7.32 7.48 -18.81
CA ALA A 814 -6.29 6.51 -19.14
C ALA A 814 -4.91 7.11 -18.86
N PHE A 815 -3.99 6.25 -18.43
CA PHE A 815 -2.69 6.63 -17.90
C PHE A 815 -1.58 5.71 -18.42
N ALA A 816 -0.43 6.31 -18.80
CA ALA A 816 0.77 5.59 -19.20
C ALA A 816 2.05 6.38 -18.84
N PRO A 817 2.90 5.88 -17.90
CA PRO A 817 4.25 6.36 -17.73
C PRO A 817 5.16 5.69 -18.76
N VAL A 818 5.74 6.47 -19.65
CA VAL A 818 6.48 5.96 -20.84
C VAL A 818 7.91 6.50 -20.88
N GLN A 819 8.79 5.80 -21.57
CA GLN A 819 10.11 6.33 -21.91
C GLN A 819 9.98 7.69 -22.58
N ILE A 820 10.83 8.64 -22.21
CA ILE A 820 10.70 10.03 -22.65
C ILE A 820 10.78 10.17 -24.19
N ASP A 821 11.66 9.40 -24.83
CA ASP A 821 11.85 9.36 -26.29
C ASP A 821 10.71 8.62 -27.04
N LYS A 822 9.76 8.01 -26.31
CA LYS A 822 8.58 7.32 -26.83
C LYS A 822 7.26 8.03 -26.54
N THR A 823 7.32 9.24 -26.03
CA THR A 823 6.12 9.99 -25.61
C THR A 823 5.12 10.17 -26.76
N ALA A 824 5.56 10.66 -27.90
CA ALA A 824 4.68 10.92 -29.05
C ALA A 824 4.12 9.62 -29.64
N GLU A 825 4.95 8.59 -29.82
CA GLU A 825 4.51 7.29 -30.30
C GLU A 825 3.50 6.63 -29.33
N SER A 826 3.72 6.75 -28.02
CA SER A 826 2.78 6.22 -27.01
C SER A 826 1.44 6.97 -27.02
N MET A 827 1.45 8.29 -27.19
CA MET A 827 0.22 9.08 -27.36
C MET A 827 -0.55 8.66 -28.63
N ALA A 828 0.16 8.38 -29.71
CA ALA A 828 -0.46 7.89 -30.95
C ALA A 828 -1.10 6.50 -30.77
N GLU A 829 -0.43 5.58 -30.06
CA GLU A 829 -0.96 4.26 -29.76
C GLU A 829 -2.18 4.34 -28.81
N LEU A 830 -2.10 5.11 -27.71
CA LEU A 830 -3.24 5.35 -26.83
C LEU A 830 -4.45 5.90 -27.60
N ARG A 831 -4.23 6.92 -28.45
CA ARG A 831 -5.29 7.47 -29.28
C ARG A 831 -5.88 6.42 -30.19
N ARG A 832 -5.04 5.62 -30.86
CA ARG A 832 -5.49 4.58 -31.77
C ARG A 832 -6.37 3.56 -31.05
N GLU A 833 -5.89 2.98 -29.93
CA GLU A 833 -6.63 1.98 -29.15
C GLU A 833 -7.99 2.54 -28.69
N ILE A 834 -7.98 3.74 -28.08
CA ILE A 834 -9.20 4.39 -27.57
C ILE A 834 -10.18 4.67 -28.74
N THR A 835 -9.67 5.19 -29.87
CA THR A 835 -10.53 5.55 -31.02
C THR A 835 -11.12 4.32 -31.69
N GLU A 836 -10.31 3.30 -31.96
CA GLU A 836 -10.76 2.08 -32.62
C GLU A 836 -11.73 1.29 -31.75
N TYR A 837 -11.52 1.27 -30.43
CA TYR A 837 -12.42 0.65 -29.46
C TYR A 837 -13.77 1.39 -29.38
N ALA A 838 -13.75 2.70 -29.16
CA ALA A 838 -14.94 3.52 -29.05
C ALA A 838 -15.76 3.59 -30.34
N ALA A 839 -15.09 3.66 -31.50
CA ALA A 839 -15.76 3.66 -32.80
C ALA A 839 -16.26 2.26 -33.24
N GLY A 840 -15.97 1.20 -32.50
CA GLY A 840 -16.33 -0.17 -32.84
C GLY A 840 -15.58 -0.72 -34.05
N THR A 841 -14.46 -0.11 -34.45
CA THR A 841 -13.60 -0.64 -35.51
C THR A 841 -12.88 -1.92 -35.03
N THR A 842 -12.48 -1.93 -33.76
CA THR A 842 -11.97 -3.11 -33.03
C THR A 842 -12.88 -3.34 -31.82
N PRO A 843 -14.10 -3.87 -32.01
CA PRO A 843 -15.05 -4.06 -30.92
C PRO A 843 -14.51 -5.08 -29.90
N PRO A 844 -15.04 -5.10 -28.66
CA PRO A 844 -14.68 -6.13 -27.69
C PRO A 844 -15.03 -7.51 -28.28
N THR A 845 -14.08 -8.42 -28.16
CA THR A 845 -14.23 -9.80 -28.63
C THR A 845 -15.05 -10.64 -27.63
N GLU A 846 -15.59 -11.77 -28.08
CA GLU A 846 -16.26 -12.72 -27.17
C GLU A 846 -15.30 -13.24 -26.09
N GLU A 847 -14.03 -13.43 -26.42
CA GLU A 847 -12.98 -13.90 -25.52
C GLU A 847 -12.68 -12.85 -24.42
N GLU A 848 -12.46 -11.59 -24.79
CA GLU A 848 -12.24 -10.49 -23.84
C GLU A 848 -13.44 -10.33 -22.90
N VAL A 849 -14.65 -10.32 -23.42
CA VAL A 849 -15.88 -10.21 -22.62
C VAL A 849 -16.05 -11.41 -21.69
N ALA A 850 -15.77 -12.63 -22.17
CA ALA A 850 -15.83 -13.83 -21.35
C ALA A 850 -14.79 -13.82 -20.23
N LYS A 851 -13.57 -13.36 -20.51
CA LYS A 851 -12.47 -13.23 -19.54
C LYS A 851 -12.82 -12.22 -18.44
N VAL A 852 -13.19 -10.99 -18.81
CA VAL A 852 -13.54 -9.95 -17.83
C VAL A 852 -14.73 -10.39 -16.98
N ARG A 853 -15.78 -10.96 -17.60
CA ARG A 853 -16.93 -11.51 -16.87
C ARG A 853 -16.51 -12.59 -15.87
N ALA A 854 -15.67 -13.52 -16.30
CA ALA A 854 -15.18 -14.59 -15.44
C ALA A 854 -14.41 -14.02 -14.24
N ASN A 855 -13.50 -13.07 -14.48
CA ASN A 855 -12.72 -12.42 -13.44
C ASN A 855 -13.61 -11.68 -12.43
N GLU A 856 -14.48 -10.76 -12.88
CA GLU A 856 -15.30 -9.94 -12.01
C GLU A 856 -16.29 -10.75 -11.13
N ILE A 857 -16.75 -11.91 -11.62
CA ILE A 857 -17.68 -12.76 -10.87
C ILE A 857 -16.96 -13.74 -9.96
N ARG A 858 -15.93 -14.38 -10.47
CA ARG A 858 -15.24 -15.46 -9.74
C ARG A 858 -14.29 -14.95 -8.67
N SER A 859 -13.82 -13.70 -8.79
CA SER A 859 -13.00 -13.03 -7.76
C SER A 859 -13.78 -12.59 -6.52
N LEU A 860 -15.11 -12.49 -6.58
CA LEU A 860 -15.94 -11.98 -5.48
C LEU A 860 -15.67 -12.67 -4.13
N PRO A 861 -15.52 -14.01 -4.03
CA PRO A 861 -15.21 -14.65 -2.74
C PRO A 861 -13.88 -14.17 -2.12
N GLY A 862 -12.85 -13.96 -2.93
CA GLY A 862 -11.55 -13.42 -2.50
C GLY A 862 -11.61 -11.91 -2.21
N ALA A 863 -12.30 -11.15 -3.05
CA ALA A 863 -12.45 -9.71 -2.89
C ALA A 863 -13.11 -9.31 -1.56
N TYR A 864 -13.97 -10.17 -1.00
CA TYR A 864 -14.64 -9.95 0.29
C TYR A 864 -14.06 -10.77 1.44
N GLU A 865 -12.81 -11.16 1.34
CA GLU A 865 -12.12 -11.93 2.38
C GLU A 865 -11.97 -11.16 3.69
N THR A 866 -11.74 -9.84 3.64
CA THR A 866 -11.48 -8.99 4.82
C THR A 866 -12.68 -8.15 5.25
N GLY A 867 -12.76 -7.81 6.54
CA GLY A 867 -13.76 -6.88 7.07
C GLY A 867 -13.65 -5.48 6.45
N SER A 868 -12.43 -5.04 6.15
CA SER A 868 -12.18 -3.76 5.49
C SER A 868 -12.81 -3.69 4.10
N ALA A 869 -12.71 -4.75 3.29
CA ALA A 869 -13.33 -4.82 1.97
C ALA A 869 -14.87 -4.79 2.06
N VAL A 870 -15.44 -5.56 2.99
CA VAL A 870 -16.89 -5.55 3.26
C VAL A 870 -17.35 -4.16 3.70
N ARG A 871 -16.63 -3.53 4.65
CA ARG A 871 -16.94 -2.18 5.15
C ARG A 871 -16.86 -1.14 4.03
N GLY A 872 -15.85 -1.22 3.16
CA GLY A 872 -15.70 -0.35 1.99
C GLY A 872 -16.89 -0.44 1.04
N THR A 873 -17.33 -1.65 0.71
CA THR A 873 -18.50 -1.87 -0.15
C THR A 873 -19.80 -1.38 0.47
N ILE A 874 -20.06 -1.65 1.76
CA ILE A 874 -21.25 -1.12 2.44
C ILE A 874 -21.20 0.41 2.48
N SER A 875 -20.02 1.01 2.69
CA SER A 875 -19.84 2.47 2.67
C SER A 875 -20.15 3.05 1.28
N SER A 876 -19.72 2.39 0.21
CA SER A 876 -20.05 2.77 -1.17
C SER A 876 -21.56 2.63 -1.46
N MET A 877 -22.18 1.53 -0.98
CA MET A 877 -23.64 1.35 -1.14
C MET A 877 -24.43 2.48 -0.48
N VAL A 878 -24.03 2.89 0.74
CA VAL A 878 -24.65 4.03 1.44
C VAL A 878 -24.41 5.34 0.71
N ARG A 879 -23.16 5.58 0.25
CA ARG A 879 -22.77 6.84 -0.40
C ARG A 879 -23.52 7.09 -1.71
N TYR A 880 -23.75 6.04 -2.49
CA TYR A 880 -24.34 6.11 -3.82
C TYR A 880 -25.80 5.60 -3.87
N ASP A 881 -26.44 5.48 -2.71
CA ASP A 881 -27.84 5.01 -2.56
C ASP A 881 -28.12 3.66 -3.26
N ARG A 882 -27.16 2.74 -3.18
CA ARG A 882 -27.26 1.40 -3.75
C ARG A 882 -28.04 0.48 -2.79
N PRO A 883 -28.89 -0.44 -3.30
CA PRO A 883 -29.68 -1.34 -2.44
C PRO A 883 -28.84 -2.39 -1.72
N ASP A 884 -29.36 -2.99 -0.64
CA ASP A 884 -28.66 -3.99 0.17
C ASP A 884 -28.21 -5.24 -0.62
N ASP A 885 -28.92 -5.55 -1.71
CA ASP A 885 -28.60 -6.65 -2.64
C ASP A 885 -27.75 -6.19 -3.84
N TYR A 886 -27.12 -5.01 -3.77
CA TYR A 886 -26.30 -4.43 -4.85
C TYR A 886 -25.26 -5.39 -5.41
N VAL A 887 -24.51 -6.09 -4.55
CA VAL A 887 -23.46 -7.03 -4.99
C VAL A 887 -24.05 -8.17 -5.82
N ALA A 888 -25.20 -8.70 -5.40
CA ALA A 888 -25.89 -9.77 -6.14
C ALA A 888 -26.50 -9.25 -7.46
N ARG A 889 -27.05 -8.02 -7.46
CA ARG A 889 -27.59 -7.39 -8.70
C ARG A 889 -26.49 -7.12 -9.69
N ARG A 890 -25.39 -6.49 -9.27
CA ARG A 890 -24.24 -6.21 -10.14
C ARG A 890 -23.68 -7.51 -10.75
N LYS A 891 -23.55 -8.57 -9.94
CA LYS A 891 -23.16 -9.89 -10.45
C LYS A 891 -24.09 -10.35 -11.56
N ALA A 892 -25.42 -10.28 -11.35
CA ALA A 892 -26.41 -10.71 -12.33
C ALA A 892 -26.41 -9.83 -13.62
N GLU A 893 -26.17 -8.53 -13.48
CA GLU A 893 -25.99 -7.61 -14.60
C GLU A 893 -24.77 -8.02 -15.44
N ILE A 894 -23.61 -8.23 -14.79
CA ILE A 894 -22.36 -8.66 -15.46
C ILE A 894 -22.55 -10.04 -16.13
N GLU A 895 -23.26 -10.97 -15.51
CA GLU A 895 -23.58 -12.29 -16.11
C GLU A 895 -24.38 -12.17 -17.41
N ALA A 896 -25.27 -11.18 -17.48
CA ALA A 896 -26.16 -10.94 -18.61
C ALA A 896 -25.53 -10.14 -19.76
N LEU A 897 -24.37 -9.46 -19.53
CA LEU A 897 -23.74 -8.60 -20.54
C LEU A 897 -23.36 -9.40 -21.80
N THR A 898 -23.64 -8.83 -22.94
CA THR A 898 -23.25 -9.31 -24.25
C THR A 898 -22.11 -8.47 -24.84
N PRO A 899 -21.29 -9.01 -25.75
CA PRO A 899 -20.27 -8.21 -26.45
C PRO A 899 -20.86 -6.98 -27.17
N ALA A 900 -22.09 -7.07 -27.66
CA ALA A 900 -22.76 -5.95 -28.31
C ALA A 900 -23.11 -4.81 -27.32
N GLN A 901 -23.54 -5.14 -26.10
CA GLN A 901 -23.80 -4.14 -25.05
C GLN A 901 -22.48 -3.49 -24.59
N VAL A 902 -21.43 -4.27 -24.40
CA VAL A 902 -20.10 -3.76 -24.04
C VAL A 902 -19.56 -2.84 -25.15
N ALA A 903 -19.72 -3.20 -26.41
CA ALA A 903 -19.35 -2.36 -27.55
C ALA A 903 -20.19 -1.05 -27.60
N GLN A 904 -21.48 -1.12 -27.27
CA GLN A 904 -22.33 0.07 -27.17
C GLN A 904 -21.87 0.98 -26.00
N ALA A 905 -21.56 0.41 -24.84
CA ALA A 905 -21.07 1.17 -23.69
C ALA A 905 -19.72 1.86 -23.95
N ALA A 906 -18.83 1.23 -24.74
CA ALA A 906 -17.58 1.82 -25.17
C ALA A 906 -17.74 3.13 -25.94
N THR A 907 -18.88 3.34 -26.63
CA THR A 907 -19.20 4.60 -27.35
C THR A 907 -19.41 5.79 -26.42
N THR A 908 -19.50 5.57 -25.11
CA THR A 908 -19.49 6.63 -24.09
C THR A 908 -18.19 7.42 -24.12
N ILE A 909 -17.08 6.79 -24.52
CA ILE A 909 -15.82 7.46 -24.78
C ILE A 909 -15.88 8.13 -26.14
N ASP A 910 -15.70 9.46 -26.16
CA ASP A 910 -15.68 10.28 -27.37
C ASP A 910 -14.23 10.69 -27.70
N PRO A 911 -13.60 10.07 -28.70
CA PRO A 911 -12.20 10.36 -29.02
C PRO A 911 -11.95 11.80 -29.49
N ASP A 912 -13.01 12.49 -29.96
CA ASP A 912 -12.92 13.89 -30.42
C ASP A 912 -13.08 14.91 -29.27
N ALA A 913 -13.37 14.45 -28.06
CA ALA A 913 -13.52 15.28 -26.86
C ALA A 913 -12.43 15.02 -25.79
N LEU A 914 -11.33 14.38 -26.14
CA LEU A 914 -10.29 13.99 -25.20
C LEU A 914 -9.44 15.19 -24.75
N THR A 915 -9.12 15.20 -23.47
CA THR A 915 -8.19 16.14 -22.83
C THR A 915 -6.92 15.38 -22.41
N TRP A 916 -5.78 15.80 -22.93
CA TRP A 916 -4.47 15.20 -22.66
C TRP A 916 -3.69 16.09 -21.72
N VAL A 917 -3.04 15.50 -20.71
CA VAL A 917 -2.04 16.14 -19.85
C VAL A 917 -0.79 15.28 -19.89
N VAL A 918 0.32 15.87 -20.30
CA VAL A 918 1.62 15.18 -20.41
C VAL A 918 2.63 15.90 -19.54
N VAL A 919 3.21 15.20 -18.59
CA VAL A 919 4.24 15.72 -17.68
C VAL A 919 5.58 15.10 -18.04
N GLY A 920 6.55 15.92 -18.40
CA GLY A 920 7.88 15.45 -18.80
C GLY A 920 8.83 16.61 -19.16
N ASP A 921 10.03 16.29 -19.58
CA ASP A 921 11.03 17.26 -20.00
C ASP A 921 10.62 17.91 -21.33
N LEU A 922 10.18 19.17 -21.30
CA LEU A 922 9.68 19.88 -22.50
C LEU A 922 10.70 19.96 -23.62
N ASP A 923 12.00 20.06 -23.32
CA ASP A 923 13.03 20.10 -24.34
C ASP A 923 13.03 18.83 -25.21
N GLN A 924 12.53 17.73 -24.69
CA GLN A 924 12.45 16.44 -25.38
C GLN A 924 11.06 16.16 -25.97
N ILE A 925 9.96 16.52 -25.26
CA ILE A 925 8.62 16.08 -25.63
C ILE A 925 7.83 17.10 -26.45
N GLU A 926 8.06 18.43 -26.30
CA GLU A 926 7.18 19.46 -26.89
C GLU A 926 7.08 19.35 -28.41
N VAL A 927 8.20 19.28 -29.12
CA VAL A 927 8.23 19.23 -30.58
C VAL A 927 7.60 17.96 -31.13
N PRO A 928 7.94 16.75 -30.65
CA PRO A 928 7.27 15.51 -31.06
C PRO A 928 5.76 15.51 -30.81
N VAL A 929 5.32 15.96 -29.63
CA VAL A 929 3.89 16.00 -29.29
C VAL A 929 3.12 16.98 -30.17
N ARG A 930 3.66 18.16 -30.44
CA ARG A 930 3.04 19.12 -31.38
C ARG A 930 2.90 18.57 -32.78
N SER A 931 3.81 17.71 -33.23
CA SER A 931 3.78 17.08 -34.56
C SER A 931 2.64 16.06 -34.75
N LEU A 932 2.02 15.59 -33.65
CA LEU A 932 0.88 14.64 -33.70
C LEU A 932 -0.43 15.26 -34.17
N ASP A 933 -0.53 16.61 -34.17
CA ASP A 933 -1.73 17.37 -34.56
C ASP A 933 -3.01 16.88 -33.85
N LEU A 934 -2.89 16.56 -32.54
CA LEU A 934 -3.99 16.05 -31.70
C LEU A 934 -4.94 17.15 -31.22
N GLY A 935 -4.71 18.42 -31.58
CA GLY A 935 -5.48 19.57 -31.13
C GLY A 935 -4.61 20.71 -30.63
N THR A 936 -5.21 21.69 -29.96
CA THR A 936 -4.48 22.84 -29.40
C THR A 936 -3.54 22.37 -28.29
N VAL A 937 -2.24 22.69 -28.46
CA VAL A 937 -1.20 22.36 -27.45
C VAL A 937 -0.83 23.62 -26.65
N GLN A 938 -1.00 23.55 -25.33
CA GLN A 938 -0.68 24.61 -24.39
C GLN A 938 0.25 24.12 -23.28
N VAL A 939 1.21 24.95 -22.89
CA VAL A 939 2.10 24.67 -21.75
C VAL A 939 1.48 25.29 -20.49
N LEU A 940 1.44 24.50 -19.42
CA LEU A 940 0.93 24.89 -18.10
C LEU A 940 2.04 24.76 -17.05
N ASP A 941 1.92 25.53 -15.99
CA ASP A 941 2.63 25.24 -14.74
C ASP A 941 1.90 24.12 -13.93
N ALA A 942 2.50 23.66 -12.85
CA ALA A 942 1.91 22.63 -12.00
C ALA A 942 0.67 23.08 -11.19
N ASP A 943 0.27 24.36 -11.30
CA ASP A 943 -1.00 24.90 -10.82
C ASP A 943 -2.07 25.00 -11.92
N GLY A 944 -1.76 24.55 -13.13
CA GLY A 944 -2.67 24.61 -14.28
C GLY A 944 -2.73 25.98 -14.97
N ARG A 945 -1.82 26.92 -14.64
CA ARG A 945 -1.81 28.23 -15.26
C ARG A 945 -1.00 28.22 -16.56
N PRO A 946 -1.46 28.91 -17.62
CA PRO A 946 -0.72 29.01 -18.85
C PRO A 946 0.66 29.65 -18.66
N VAL A 947 1.70 28.97 -19.13
CA VAL A 947 3.04 29.53 -19.21
C VAL A 947 3.17 30.28 -20.54
N ALA A 948 3.57 31.56 -20.51
CA ALA A 948 3.80 32.32 -21.72
C ALA A 948 4.91 31.66 -22.56
N ALA A 949 4.65 31.40 -23.85
CA ALA A 949 5.67 30.87 -24.75
C ALA A 949 6.95 31.66 -24.62
N SER A 950 8.05 31.05 -24.21
CA SER A 950 9.38 31.64 -24.27
C SER A 950 9.59 32.08 -25.70
N ALA A 951 9.83 33.39 -25.91
CA ALA A 951 10.12 33.90 -27.25
C ALA A 951 11.39 33.17 -27.73
N ALA A 952 11.21 32.19 -28.59
CA ALA A 952 12.33 31.52 -29.27
C ALA A 952 13.20 32.64 -29.87
N ALA A 953 14.48 32.68 -29.50
CA ALA A 953 15.45 33.61 -30.03
C ALA A 953 15.40 33.57 -31.56
N SER A 954 14.75 34.56 -32.16
CA SER A 954 14.81 34.78 -33.58
C SER A 954 16.24 35.11 -33.91
N THR A 955 17.00 34.13 -34.33
CA THR A 955 18.24 34.36 -35.05
C THR A 955 17.86 34.95 -36.40
N GLU A 956 17.64 36.28 -36.42
CA GLU A 956 17.75 37.01 -37.66
C GLU A 956 19.18 36.88 -38.17
N GLY A 957 19.33 36.11 -39.21
CA GLY A 957 20.50 36.11 -40.06
C GLY A 957 20.67 37.50 -40.69
N GLY A 958 21.50 38.32 -40.10
CA GLY A 958 21.97 39.56 -40.72
C GLY A 958 22.97 39.25 -41.81
N ASP A 959 22.53 39.23 -43.07
CA ASP A 959 23.36 39.48 -44.24
C ASP A 959 23.96 40.88 -44.14
N ALA A 960 25.26 40.98 -44.10
CA ALA A 960 25.98 42.22 -44.47
C ALA A 960 27.36 41.88 -45.04
N LYS A 961 27.42 41.95 -46.36
CA LYS A 961 28.56 42.35 -47.23
C LYS A 961 30.00 41.91 -46.84
#